data_d7dda7a8ad52cf27cf75af8c4954b46f
#
_entry.id   d7dda7a8ad52cf27cf75af8c4954b46f
#
_cell.length_a   1.000
_cell.length_b   1.000
_cell.length_c   1.000
_cell.angle_alpha   90.00
_cell.angle_beta   90.00
_cell.angle_gamma   90.00
#
_symmetry.space_group_name_H-M   'P 1'
#
loop_
_entity.id
_entity.type
_entity.pdbx_description
1 polymer ?
#
loop_
_entity_poly.entity_id
_entity_poly.type
_entity_poly.pdbx_seq_one_letter_code
_entity_poly.pdbx_strand_id
1 'polypeptide(L)'
;MKTPWRFLPAAVLFMSAIFGEVLPVIAQAPPPLQPLARDVRQIESALNYLGAPLSADDQRRINDALAGSDDAAAVRAIEDTLDKRALAIVEINAESRVQVEPGEAKPELVEAGTRVFLVKVINQAGVTSRLAVESPSSGVVYIQSDSSPEPPQQLTPEEARERWADISLFDKNPLSARLSGLSVEYRILEIYSHDRGQRSAKISFNVGQGTQDIGFRNEIVVLFNALPARMVRLHVMDEKGEPATAAFVIRDGIDRIYPNPSKRLAPDLFFQPQIYRADGDKVVLPAGNYTVMCSMGPEYIAQTKELNVPDTDDAEISFAMQRWIDPSKEAWYSGEHHVHAAGCAHYQNPAQGVPPDTMIRQIAGERLNVGCVLTWGPCYYYQKQYFSGKDDPHSKSGELMHYDLEVSGFPSSHAGHLVLLGLVDQDYPGTKRIEDWPTWDLPILRWGKQQKAVVGFAHSGWGLAVSTDKLPSYEMPGFDGIGANEYIVDVTYPNTVDFISTMDTPYPWELNIWYHTLNVGFRTRISGETDFPCITDDRVGQGRVYAKVDGPLSYKAWLDSVRVGRSYVSDGRSHLMDFRINGTEVGTRAADLPEDKTSEVDLAAPATVHVTVKAAAMLDALPHPEIRNLPVDQKPYFHIERARIGDSREVPVELIVNGQAVSGKTLLADGETRDISFDVPIEKSSWVAMRILASSHTNPIFVVVGGKPIRASRDSAEWCLAAVNQCWTQKAPQTSKAELPEAIKAYDHAREVYRKLIQECSAGQ
;
A
#
# COMPACT_ATOMS: atom_id res chain seq x y z
N MET A 1 -72.15 42.33 13.30
CA MET A 1 -73.58 42.37 12.92
C MET A 1 -74.02 40.95 12.61
N LYS A 2 -75.03 40.52 13.46
CA LYS A 2 -76.00 39.46 13.23
C LYS A 2 -75.51 37.98 13.21
N THR A 3 -75.55 37.39 14.38
CA THR A 3 -76.04 36.03 14.69
C THR A 3 -77.50 35.83 14.26
N PRO A 4 -78.16 34.68 14.48
CA PRO A 4 -77.88 33.26 14.52
C PRO A 4 -78.92 32.45 13.74
N TRP A 5 -78.84 31.09 13.74
CA TRP A 5 -80.04 30.26 14.07
C TRP A 5 -79.66 28.78 14.32
N ARG A 6 -80.15 28.33 15.47
CA ARG A 6 -80.15 26.94 15.95
C ARG A 6 -81.20 26.09 15.20
N PHE A 7 -80.98 24.77 15.06
CA PHE A 7 -81.95 23.72 15.32
C PHE A 7 -81.31 22.42 15.56
N LEU A 8 -81.47 21.85 16.73
CA LEU A 8 -81.52 20.39 17.04
C LEU A 8 -82.98 19.98 16.86
N PRO A 9 -83.30 18.71 16.50
CA PRO A 9 -83.23 17.61 17.46
C PRO A 9 -83.06 16.19 16.89
N ALA A 10 -83.05 15.25 17.80
CA ALA A 10 -83.48 13.89 17.84
C ALA A 10 -82.44 12.78 17.62
N ALA A 11 -82.12 12.20 18.77
CA ALA A 11 -81.44 10.91 18.91
C ALA A 11 -82.32 9.77 18.39
N VAL A 12 -81.67 8.85 17.64
CA VAL A 12 -82.13 7.48 17.50
C VAL A 12 -80.94 6.56 17.80
N LEU A 13 -81.03 5.89 18.94
CA LEU A 13 -80.12 4.80 19.28
C LEU A 13 -80.38 3.63 18.35
N PHE A 14 -79.38 3.24 17.52
CA PHE A 14 -79.30 1.89 16.94
C PHE A 14 -78.11 1.19 17.58
N MET A 15 -78.43 0.26 18.47
CA MET A 15 -77.43 -0.66 19.04
C MET A 15 -77.18 -1.74 18.00
N SER A 16 -76.09 -1.62 17.22
CA SER A 16 -75.60 -2.70 16.36
C SER A 16 -74.51 -3.42 17.12
N ALA A 17 -74.79 -4.62 17.55
CA ALA A 17 -73.82 -5.57 18.05
C ALA A 17 -72.88 -5.96 16.91
N ILE A 18 -71.67 -5.42 16.93
CA ILE A 18 -70.59 -5.89 16.06
C ILE A 18 -69.98 -7.12 16.74
N PHE A 19 -70.38 -8.31 16.26
CA PHE A 19 -69.59 -9.52 16.46
C PHE A 19 -68.30 -9.31 15.71
N GLY A 20 -67.22 -8.95 16.42
CA GLY A 20 -65.87 -9.00 15.90
C GLY A 20 -65.51 -10.50 15.70
N GLU A 21 -65.54 -10.95 14.47
CA GLU A 21 -64.84 -12.17 14.12
C GLU A 21 -63.34 -11.91 14.38
N VAL A 22 -62.84 -12.49 15.46
CA VAL A 22 -61.41 -12.68 15.67
C VAL A 22 -60.97 -13.66 14.58
N LEU A 23 -60.44 -13.13 13.47
CA LEU A 23 -59.76 -13.97 12.50
C LEU A 23 -58.66 -14.75 13.26
N PRO A 24 -58.62 -16.07 13.14
CA PRO A 24 -57.56 -16.83 13.77
C PRO A 24 -56.23 -16.36 13.17
N VAL A 25 -55.35 -15.89 14.02
CA VAL A 25 -53.93 -15.77 13.66
C VAL A 25 -53.52 -17.17 13.17
N ILE A 26 -53.30 -17.33 11.88
CA ILE A 26 -52.79 -18.55 11.32
C ILE A 26 -51.39 -18.72 11.94
N ALA A 27 -51.29 -19.51 12.99
CA ALA A 27 -50.03 -19.90 13.57
C ALA A 27 -49.20 -20.55 12.47
N GLN A 28 -48.09 -19.94 12.12
CA GLN A 28 -47.18 -20.47 11.12
C GLN A 28 -46.77 -21.88 11.56
N ALA A 29 -46.80 -22.83 10.64
CA ALA A 29 -46.37 -24.19 10.94
C ALA A 29 -44.88 -24.15 11.35
N PRO A 30 -44.48 -24.84 12.43
CA PRO A 30 -43.10 -24.86 12.86
C PRO A 30 -42.19 -25.36 11.72
N PRO A 31 -40.96 -24.86 11.62
CA PRO A 31 -40.04 -25.31 10.59
C PRO A 31 -39.79 -26.82 10.73
N PRO A 32 -39.51 -27.54 9.63
CA PRO A 32 -39.12 -28.94 9.71
C PRO A 32 -37.83 -29.08 10.55
N LEU A 33 -37.85 -30.02 11.51
CA LEU A 33 -36.75 -30.16 12.49
C LEU A 33 -35.40 -30.44 11.82
N GLN A 34 -35.36 -31.35 10.83
CA GLN A 34 -34.09 -31.77 10.22
C GLN A 34 -33.32 -30.63 9.50
N PRO A 35 -33.97 -29.84 8.62
CA PRO A 35 -33.32 -28.67 8.04
C PRO A 35 -32.86 -27.63 9.09
N LEU A 36 -33.71 -27.36 10.11
CA LEU A 36 -33.32 -26.43 11.20
C LEU A 36 -32.12 -26.98 11.99
N ALA A 37 -32.10 -28.27 12.29
CA ALA A 37 -30.99 -28.93 12.97
C ALA A 37 -29.66 -28.74 12.20
N ARG A 38 -29.71 -28.87 10.86
CA ARG A 38 -28.53 -28.61 10.01
C ARG A 38 -28.07 -27.16 10.10
N ASP A 39 -28.96 -26.19 10.01
CA ASP A 39 -28.65 -24.75 10.16
C ASP A 39 -28.01 -24.50 11.52
N VAL A 40 -28.56 -25.01 12.59
CA VAL A 40 -28.02 -24.90 13.96
C VAL A 40 -26.60 -25.46 14.06
N ARG A 41 -26.30 -26.62 13.47
CA ARG A 41 -24.95 -27.18 13.47
C ARG A 41 -23.95 -26.32 12.71
N GLN A 42 -24.39 -25.68 11.63
CA GLN A 42 -23.56 -24.70 10.92
C GLN A 42 -23.33 -23.46 11.76
N ILE A 43 -24.37 -22.95 12.44
CA ILE A 43 -24.23 -21.82 13.40
C ILE A 43 -23.26 -22.17 14.54
N GLU A 44 -23.41 -23.36 15.17
CA GLU A 44 -22.50 -23.80 16.24
C GLU A 44 -21.04 -23.84 15.75
N SER A 45 -20.81 -24.40 14.57
CA SER A 45 -19.47 -24.46 13.98
C SER A 45 -18.90 -23.07 13.73
N ALA A 46 -19.70 -22.17 13.17
CA ALA A 46 -19.28 -20.79 12.89
C ALA A 46 -19.03 -19.99 14.19
N LEU A 47 -19.89 -20.15 15.21
CA LEU A 47 -19.71 -19.52 16.52
C LEU A 47 -18.42 -20.01 17.20
N ASN A 48 -18.12 -21.30 17.11
CA ASN A 48 -16.84 -21.85 17.62
C ASN A 48 -15.64 -21.22 16.90
N TYR A 49 -15.68 -21.13 15.57
CA TYR A 49 -14.64 -20.48 14.77
C TYR A 49 -14.45 -19.00 15.17
N LEU A 50 -15.55 -18.28 15.42
CA LEU A 50 -15.53 -16.86 15.80
C LEU A 50 -15.16 -16.61 17.28
N GLY A 51 -14.84 -17.67 18.04
CA GLY A 51 -14.46 -17.55 19.45
C GLY A 51 -15.65 -17.18 20.37
N ALA A 52 -16.89 -17.41 19.93
CA ALA A 52 -18.11 -17.11 20.67
C ALA A 52 -19.03 -18.36 20.83
N PRO A 53 -18.50 -19.52 21.28
CA PRO A 53 -19.24 -20.77 21.35
C PRO A 53 -20.54 -20.65 22.16
N LEU A 54 -21.47 -21.55 21.91
CA LEU A 54 -22.59 -21.76 22.81
C LEU A 54 -22.08 -22.25 24.16
N SER A 55 -22.81 -21.89 25.23
CA SER A 55 -22.49 -22.46 26.55
C SER A 55 -22.68 -23.98 26.55
N ALA A 56 -21.94 -24.68 27.43
CA ALA A 56 -22.10 -26.13 27.57
C ALA A 56 -23.55 -26.53 27.89
N ASP A 57 -24.27 -25.67 28.61
CA ASP A 57 -25.70 -25.89 28.95
C ASP A 57 -26.59 -25.70 27.73
N ASP A 58 -26.39 -24.66 26.95
CA ASP A 58 -27.15 -24.43 25.70
C ASP A 58 -26.92 -25.57 24.71
N GLN A 59 -25.67 -26.01 24.57
CA GLN A 59 -25.30 -27.10 23.68
C GLN A 59 -25.95 -28.45 24.12
N ARG A 60 -26.03 -28.71 25.43
CA ARG A 60 -26.74 -29.85 25.96
C ARG A 60 -28.26 -29.77 25.65
N ARG A 61 -28.89 -28.62 25.91
CA ARG A 61 -30.31 -28.40 25.62
C ARG A 61 -30.63 -28.65 24.14
N ILE A 62 -29.81 -28.15 23.22
CA ILE A 62 -29.99 -28.38 21.80
C ILE A 62 -29.81 -29.87 21.46
N ASN A 63 -28.79 -30.53 22.01
CA ASN A 63 -28.56 -31.97 21.78
C ASN A 63 -29.69 -32.84 22.30
N ASP A 64 -30.17 -32.57 23.50
CA ASP A 64 -31.28 -33.29 24.11
C ASP A 64 -32.60 -33.11 23.31
N ALA A 65 -32.86 -31.88 22.84
CA ALA A 65 -34.00 -31.58 21.99
C ALA A 65 -33.94 -32.35 20.66
N LEU A 66 -32.75 -32.38 20.03
CA LEU A 66 -32.56 -33.12 18.75
C LEU A 66 -32.60 -34.66 18.91
N ALA A 67 -32.37 -35.18 20.11
CA ALA A 67 -32.49 -36.60 20.43
C ALA A 67 -33.92 -37.02 20.80
N GLY A 68 -34.81 -36.06 21.03
CA GLY A 68 -36.21 -36.30 21.40
C GLY A 68 -37.05 -36.83 20.23
N SER A 69 -38.28 -37.31 20.53
CA SER A 69 -39.22 -37.84 19.53
C SER A 69 -40.32 -36.86 19.14
N ASP A 70 -40.38 -35.67 19.76
CA ASP A 70 -41.34 -34.61 19.47
C ASP A 70 -40.68 -33.48 18.72
N ASP A 71 -40.80 -33.46 17.40
CA ASP A 71 -40.18 -32.46 16.52
C ASP A 71 -40.63 -31.03 16.87
N ALA A 72 -41.88 -30.82 17.23
CA ALA A 72 -42.36 -29.50 17.59
C ALA A 72 -41.81 -28.99 18.93
N ALA A 73 -41.64 -29.87 19.90
CA ALA A 73 -40.98 -29.55 21.16
C ALA A 73 -39.47 -29.27 20.94
N ALA A 74 -38.83 -30.05 20.07
CA ALA A 74 -37.45 -29.85 19.72
C ALA A 74 -37.20 -28.48 19.04
N VAL A 75 -38.03 -28.12 18.08
CA VAL A 75 -37.96 -26.79 17.42
C VAL A 75 -38.09 -25.67 18.45
N ARG A 76 -39.10 -25.73 19.33
CA ARG A 76 -39.27 -24.71 20.38
C ARG A 76 -38.05 -24.59 21.31
N ALA A 77 -37.53 -25.74 21.75
CA ALA A 77 -36.35 -25.74 22.65
C ALA A 77 -35.09 -25.14 21.98
N ILE A 78 -34.92 -25.36 20.67
CA ILE A 78 -33.85 -24.75 19.88
C ILE A 78 -34.06 -23.24 19.80
N GLU A 79 -35.25 -22.80 19.42
CA GLU A 79 -35.56 -21.35 19.33
C GLU A 79 -35.39 -20.66 20.69
N ASP A 80 -35.97 -21.18 21.77
CA ASP A 80 -35.86 -20.68 23.15
C ASP A 80 -34.37 -20.56 23.60
N THR A 81 -33.51 -21.39 23.07
CA THR A 81 -32.08 -21.37 23.37
C THR A 81 -31.34 -20.30 22.57
N LEU A 82 -31.59 -20.23 21.26
CA LEU A 82 -30.85 -19.32 20.35
C LEU A 82 -31.37 -17.89 20.39
N ASP A 83 -32.69 -17.71 20.64
CA ASP A 83 -33.32 -16.37 20.69
C ASP A 83 -32.69 -15.48 21.75
N LYS A 84 -32.20 -16.03 22.87
CA LYS A 84 -31.45 -15.31 23.92
C LYS A 84 -30.17 -14.62 23.39
N ARG A 85 -29.68 -15.06 22.25
CA ARG A 85 -28.49 -14.48 21.57
C ARG A 85 -28.88 -13.67 20.34
N ALA A 86 -30.17 -13.62 19.97
CA ALA A 86 -30.66 -12.85 18.85
C ALA A 86 -30.73 -11.35 19.19
N LEU A 87 -29.98 -10.53 18.49
CA LEU A 87 -30.03 -9.06 18.62
C LEU A 87 -31.22 -8.47 17.85
N ALA A 88 -31.61 -9.14 16.76
CA ALA A 88 -32.71 -8.72 15.90
C ALA A 88 -33.52 -9.94 15.43
N ILE A 89 -34.80 -9.73 15.24
CA ILE A 89 -35.72 -10.63 14.58
C ILE A 89 -36.10 -9.98 13.26
N VAL A 90 -35.79 -10.64 12.15
CA VAL A 90 -36.06 -10.19 10.79
C VAL A 90 -37.22 -11.03 10.25
N GLU A 91 -38.38 -10.45 10.08
CA GLU A 91 -39.56 -11.07 9.50
C GLU A 91 -39.67 -10.69 8.02
N ILE A 92 -39.73 -11.69 7.15
CA ILE A 92 -39.94 -11.55 5.70
C ILE A 92 -41.35 -12.09 5.42
N ASN A 93 -42.30 -11.22 5.17
CA ASN A 93 -43.67 -11.59 4.92
C ASN A 93 -43.85 -12.27 3.55
N ALA A 94 -45.08 -12.78 3.27
CA ALA A 94 -45.41 -13.48 2.04
C ALA A 94 -45.18 -12.62 0.76
N GLU A 95 -45.10 -11.30 0.88
CA GLU A 95 -44.81 -10.36 -0.23
C GLU A 95 -43.31 -10.00 -0.30
N SER A 96 -42.45 -10.71 0.43
CA SER A 96 -41.00 -10.46 0.54
C SER A 96 -40.62 -9.07 1.14
N ARG A 97 -41.55 -8.50 1.93
CA ARG A 97 -41.24 -7.25 2.69
C ARG A 97 -40.62 -7.61 4.01
N VAL A 98 -39.67 -6.76 4.42
CA VAL A 98 -38.86 -6.95 5.64
C VAL A 98 -39.39 -6.07 6.75
N GLN A 99 -39.69 -6.69 7.91
CA GLN A 99 -39.91 -6.01 9.19
C GLN A 99 -38.85 -6.46 10.17
N VAL A 100 -38.35 -5.55 11.01
CA VAL A 100 -37.29 -5.88 11.99
C VAL A 100 -37.78 -5.47 13.39
N GLU A 101 -37.61 -6.40 14.33
CA GLU A 101 -37.92 -6.16 15.76
C GLU A 101 -36.63 -6.45 16.60
N PRO A 102 -36.52 -5.81 17.77
CA PRO A 102 -35.43 -6.13 18.71
C PRO A 102 -35.55 -7.58 19.19
N GLY A 103 -34.43 -8.29 19.27
CA GLY A 103 -34.32 -9.60 19.89
C GLY A 103 -34.03 -9.54 21.38
N GLU A 104 -33.78 -10.68 22.03
CA GLU A 104 -33.58 -10.83 23.46
C GLU A 104 -32.14 -10.60 23.91
N ALA A 105 -31.18 -10.59 22.98
CA ALA A 105 -29.76 -10.47 23.31
C ALA A 105 -29.45 -9.13 23.99
N LYS A 106 -28.64 -9.17 25.06
CA LYS A 106 -28.13 -7.95 25.67
C LYS A 106 -27.19 -7.23 24.70
N PRO A 107 -27.43 -5.97 24.39
CA PRO A 107 -26.60 -5.21 23.45
C PRO A 107 -25.29 -4.72 24.10
N GLU A 108 -24.48 -5.67 24.57
CA GLU A 108 -23.17 -5.42 25.18
C GLU A 108 -22.06 -5.61 24.13
N LEU A 109 -21.23 -4.58 23.94
CA LEU A 109 -20.03 -4.59 23.10
C LEU A 109 -18.78 -4.50 23.97
N VAL A 110 -17.62 -4.53 23.33
CA VAL A 110 -16.32 -4.24 23.96
C VAL A 110 -15.58 -3.24 23.08
N GLU A 111 -14.97 -2.23 23.71
CA GLU A 111 -14.09 -1.26 23.04
C GLU A 111 -13.00 -1.95 22.26
N ALA A 112 -12.72 -1.47 21.07
CA ALA A 112 -11.70 -2.01 20.14
C ALA A 112 -11.86 -3.51 19.80
N GLY A 113 -13.06 -4.08 19.99
CA GLY A 113 -13.29 -5.51 19.79
C GLY A 113 -14.59 -5.84 19.08
N THR A 114 -14.69 -7.09 18.63
CA THR A 114 -15.87 -7.63 17.95
C THR A 114 -16.70 -8.46 18.91
N ARG A 115 -18.01 -8.25 18.89
CA ARG A 115 -19.01 -9.13 19.54
C ARG A 115 -19.88 -9.80 18.48
N VAL A 116 -20.32 -10.99 18.80
CA VAL A 116 -21.07 -11.86 17.91
C VAL A 116 -22.46 -12.04 18.47
N PHE A 117 -23.49 -11.75 17.66
CA PHE A 117 -24.90 -11.92 17.95
C PHE A 117 -25.54 -12.83 16.91
N LEU A 118 -26.74 -13.32 17.21
CA LEU A 118 -27.59 -13.96 16.22
C LEU A 118 -28.62 -12.96 15.68
N VAL A 119 -29.08 -13.25 14.47
CA VAL A 119 -30.27 -12.65 13.85
C VAL A 119 -31.20 -13.80 13.54
N LYS A 120 -32.41 -13.81 14.14
CA LYS A 120 -33.47 -14.76 13.79
C LYS A 120 -34.16 -14.25 12.54
N VAL A 121 -34.31 -15.12 11.55
CA VAL A 121 -35.00 -14.79 10.30
C VAL A 121 -36.27 -15.66 10.22
N ILE A 122 -37.44 -15.01 10.20
CA ILE A 122 -38.74 -15.62 9.97
C ILE A 122 -39.12 -15.35 8.52
N ASN A 123 -39.09 -16.37 7.68
CA ASN A 123 -39.19 -16.26 6.22
C ASN A 123 -40.46 -16.91 5.68
N GLN A 124 -41.52 -16.13 5.62
CA GLN A 124 -42.83 -16.62 5.14
C GLN A 124 -42.90 -16.80 3.63
N ALA A 125 -42.05 -16.07 2.88
CA ALA A 125 -42.03 -16.10 1.43
C ALA A 125 -41.07 -17.15 0.85
N GLY A 126 -40.28 -17.86 1.68
CA GLY A 126 -39.27 -18.81 1.22
C GLY A 126 -38.15 -18.12 0.41
N VAL A 127 -37.83 -16.86 0.72
CA VAL A 127 -36.80 -16.08 0.05
C VAL A 127 -35.45 -16.76 0.22
N THR A 128 -34.66 -16.84 -0.88
CA THR A 128 -33.30 -17.40 -0.90
C THR A 128 -32.26 -16.41 -1.36
N SER A 129 -32.61 -15.12 -1.41
CA SER A 129 -31.65 -14.06 -1.73
C SER A 129 -30.66 -13.81 -0.58
N ARG A 130 -29.66 -12.97 -0.82
CA ARG A 130 -28.75 -12.50 0.23
C ARG A 130 -29.52 -11.64 1.23
N LEU A 131 -29.32 -11.90 2.51
CA LEU A 131 -29.70 -10.96 3.56
C LEU A 131 -28.58 -9.93 3.70
N ALA A 132 -28.89 -8.66 3.52
CA ALA A 132 -27.96 -7.56 3.74
C ALA A 132 -28.26 -6.84 5.05
N VAL A 133 -27.23 -6.36 5.74
CA VAL A 133 -27.31 -5.48 6.91
C VAL A 133 -26.66 -4.16 6.58
N GLU A 134 -27.25 -3.06 7.02
CA GLU A 134 -26.77 -1.70 6.81
C GLU A 134 -26.92 -0.87 8.09
N SER A 135 -25.98 0.04 8.30
CA SER A 135 -26.03 1.00 9.40
C SER A 135 -25.25 2.26 9.06
N PRO A 136 -25.79 3.46 9.32
CA PRO A 136 -25.02 4.70 9.22
C PRO A 136 -23.77 4.71 10.09
N SER A 137 -23.80 4.01 11.24
CA SER A 137 -22.67 3.90 12.17
C SER A 137 -21.57 2.95 11.68
N SER A 138 -21.83 2.16 10.63
CA SER A 138 -20.92 1.15 10.07
C SER A 138 -20.24 1.59 8.77
N GLY A 139 -20.46 2.81 8.31
CA GLY A 139 -19.82 3.31 7.10
C GLY A 139 -18.30 3.42 7.24
N VAL A 140 -17.58 3.40 6.10
CA VAL A 140 -16.13 3.63 6.08
C VAL A 140 -15.80 5.00 6.66
N VAL A 141 -14.69 5.08 7.40
CA VAL A 141 -14.23 6.35 8.00
C VAL A 141 -13.54 7.22 6.96
N TYR A 142 -12.81 6.58 6.05
CA TYR A 142 -12.13 7.24 4.95
C TYR A 142 -12.71 6.80 3.62
N ILE A 143 -12.84 7.74 2.72
CA ILE A 143 -13.24 7.49 1.33
C ILE A 143 -11.98 7.60 0.48
N GLN A 144 -11.74 6.63 -0.38
CA GLN A 144 -10.62 6.64 -1.31
C GLN A 144 -10.74 7.85 -2.23
N SER A 145 -9.65 8.62 -2.40
CA SER A 145 -9.60 9.73 -3.33
C SER A 145 -9.53 9.24 -4.77
N ASP A 146 -10.01 10.05 -5.69
CA ASP A 146 -9.71 9.90 -7.11
C ASP A 146 -8.45 10.71 -7.46
N SER A 147 -8.07 10.68 -8.74
CA SER A 147 -6.90 11.43 -9.24
C SER A 147 -7.17 12.94 -9.41
N SER A 148 -8.18 13.50 -8.78
CA SER A 148 -8.46 14.93 -8.85
C SER A 148 -7.51 15.73 -7.96
N PRO A 149 -6.89 16.82 -8.46
CA PRO A 149 -6.07 17.72 -7.64
C PRO A 149 -6.84 18.39 -6.49
N GLU A 150 -8.14 18.51 -6.63
CA GLU A 150 -9.06 19.08 -5.64
C GLU A 150 -10.20 18.09 -5.35
N PRO A 151 -9.93 16.96 -4.67
CA PRO A 151 -10.97 15.98 -4.41
C PRO A 151 -12.09 16.58 -3.54
N PRO A 152 -13.36 16.29 -3.83
CA PRO A 152 -14.47 16.80 -3.04
C PRO A 152 -14.40 16.25 -1.62
N GLN A 153 -14.52 17.11 -0.63
CA GLN A 153 -14.62 16.71 0.76
C GLN A 153 -16.01 16.11 1.02
N GLN A 154 -16.10 14.80 1.20
CA GLN A 154 -17.36 14.08 1.38
C GLN A 154 -17.68 13.73 2.82
N LEU A 155 -16.68 13.73 3.71
CA LEU A 155 -16.84 13.45 5.14
C LEU A 155 -16.21 14.53 5.98
N THR A 156 -17.00 15.04 6.91
CA THR A 156 -16.48 15.87 8.00
C THR A 156 -15.83 15.00 9.08
N PRO A 157 -14.95 15.57 9.93
CA PRO A 157 -14.43 14.85 11.10
C PRO A 157 -15.52 14.38 12.07
N GLU A 158 -16.65 15.10 12.15
CA GLU A 158 -17.83 14.72 12.93
C GLU A 158 -18.46 13.45 12.36
N GLU A 159 -18.74 13.42 11.07
CA GLU A 159 -19.32 12.25 10.40
C GLU A 159 -18.39 11.03 10.49
N ALA A 160 -17.08 11.22 10.40
CA ALA A 160 -16.11 10.13 10.60
C ALA A 160 -16.19 9.55 12.01
N ARG A 161 -16.36 10.41 13.04
CA ARG A 161 -16.55 9.96 14.43
C ARG A 161 -17.89 9.28 14.69
N GLU A 162 -18.93 9.60 13.93
CA GLU A 162 -20.22 8.93 14.04
C GLU A 162 -20.20 7.49 13.51
N ARG A 163 -19.23 7.16 12.66
CA ARG A 163 -18.99 5.81 12.11
C ARG A 163 -18.14 4.94 13.05
N TRP A 164 -18.59 4.83 14.28
CA TRP A 164 -17.86 4.20 15.39
C TRP A 164 -17.88 2.66 15.39
N ALA A 165 -18.75 2.03 14.59
CA ALA A 165 -18.93 0.59 14.55
C ALA A 165 -18.63 0.01 13.16
N ASP A 166 -18.35 -1.30 13.14
CA ASP A 166 -18.39 -2.14 11.94
C ASP A 166 -19.43 -3.22 12.14
N ILE A 167 -20.45 -3.26 11.29
CA ILE A 167 -21.61 -4.16 11.45
C ILE A 167 -21.74 -4.99 10.18
N SER A 168 -21.59 -6.30 10.29
CA SER A 168 -21.63 -7.21 9.15
C SER A 168 -22.24 -8.55 9.50
N LEU A 169 -22.82 -9.22 8.50
CA LEU A 169 -23.22 -10.62 8.63
C LEU A 169 -22.05 -11.53 8.26
N PHE A 170 -21.81 -12.55 9.07
CA PHE A 170 -20.83 -13.58 8.76
C PHE A 170 -21.36 -14.47 7.65
N ASP A 171 -20.72 -14.45 6.49
CA ASP A 171 -21.15 -15.16 5.27
C ASP A 171 -20.08 -16.10 4.70
N LYS A 172 -19.12 -16.52 5.55
CA LYS A 172 -18.07 -17.48 5.21
C LYS A 172 -18.46 -18.91 5.64
N ASN A 173 -17.84 -19.92 5.04
CA ASN A 173 -18.05 -21.32 5.43
C ASN A 173 -18.00 -21.51 6.97
N PRO A 174 -18.93 -22.30 7.55
CA PRO A 174 -19.93 -23.16 6.88
C PRO A 174 -21.23 -22.45 6.48
N LEU A 175 -21.37 -21.13 6.76
CA LEU A 175 -22.54 -20.35 6.40
C LEU A 175 -22.46 -19.81 4.96
N SER A 176 -23.62 -19.44 4.42
CA SER A 176 -23.75 -18.80 3.11
C SER A 176 -24.31 -17.40 3.26
N ALA A 177 -23.92 -16.46 2.40
CA ALA A 177 -24.52 -15.13 2.32
C ALA A 177 -26.02 -15.16 1.96
N ARG A 178 -26.50 -16.25 1.35
CA ARG A 178 -27.88 -16.41 0.92
C ARG A 178 -28.70 -17.13 1.99
N LEU A 179 -29.97 -16.72 2.15
CA LEU A 179 -30.93 -17.40 2.97
C LEU A 179 -31.20 -18.81 2.40
N SER A 180 -31.52 -19.75 3.26
CA SER A 180 -31.83 -21.13 2.88
C SER A 180 -33.25 -21.30 2.31
N GLY A 181 -34.15 -20.37 2.62
CA GLY A 181 -35.58 -20.47 2.32
C GLY A 181 -36.37 -21.19 3.40
N LEU A 182 -35.76 -21.59 4.52
CA LEU A 182 -36.45 -22.12 5.67
C LEU A 182 -37.40 -21.10 6.28
N SER A 183 -38.50 -21.54 6.85
CA SER A 183 -39.47 -20.67 7.53
C SER A 183 -38.87 -19.98 8.77
N VAL A 184 -37.89 -20.62 9.41
CA VAL A 184 -37.06 -20.06 10.47
C VAL A 184 -35.62 -20.48 10.22
N GLU A 185 -34.69 -19.53 10.27
CA GLU A 185 -33.26 -19.77 10.21
C GLU A 185 -32.51 -18.68 11.00
N TYR A 186 -31.27 -18.94 11.34
CA TYR A 186 -30.44 -17.98 12.07
C TYR A 186 -29.26 -17.50 11.22
N ARG A 187 -28.86 -16.26 11.44
CA ARG A 187 -27.65 -15.66 10.86
C ARG A 187 -26.77 -15.10 11.96
N ILE A 188 -25.50 -15.02 11.71
CA ILE A 188 -24.53 -14.44 12.66
C ILE A 188 -24.25 -13.01 12.27
N LEU A 189 -24.40 -12.10 13.25
CA LEU A 189 -24.10 -10.69 13.14
C LEU A 189 -22.84 -10.40 13.95
N GLU A 190 -21.81 -9.89 13.30
CA GLU A 190 -20.58 -9.40 13.93
C GLU A 190 -20.68 -7.88 14.07
N ILE A 191 -20.39 -7.38 15.28
CA ILE A 191 -20.35 -5.95 15.55
C ILE A 191 -19.00 -5.63 16.21
N TYR A 192 -18.14 -4.92 15.52
CA TYR A 192 -16.96 -4.28 16.08
C TYR A 192 -17.34 -2.90 16.64
N SER A 193 -16.80 -2.52 17.79
CA SER A 193 -16.92 -1.16 18.37
C SER A 193 -15.54 -0.52 18.46
N HIS A 194 -15.38 0.66 17.88
CA HIS A 194 -14.20 1.50 18.11
C HIS A 194 -14.26 2.14 19.50
N ASP A 195 -15.43 2.53 19.95
CA ASP A 195 -15.66 3.34 21.14
C ASP A 195 -16.09 2.51 22.35
N ARG A 196 -15.96 3.10 23.53
CA ARG A 196 -16.50 2.61 24.80
C ARG A 196 -17.71 3.41 25.25
N GLY A 197 -18.47 2.83 26.20
CA GLY A 197 -19.64 3.46 26.81
C GLY A 197 -20.91 3.27 25.99
N GLN A 198 -21.89 4.16 26.21
CA GLN A 198 -23.16 4.04 25.52
C GLN A 198 -23.09 4.64 24.11
N ARG A 199 -23.51 3.85 23.12
CA ARG A 199 -23.59 4.21 21.71
C ARG A 199 -24.88 3.71 21.10
N SER A 200 -25.53 4.52 20.29
CA SER A 200 -26.74 4.17 19.57
C SER A 200 -26.43 3.89 18.11
N ALA A 201 -26.89 2.75 17.60
CA ALA A 201 -26.80 2.43 16.18
C ALA A 201 -28.19 2.11 15.63
N LYS A 202 -28.46 2.63 14.44
CA LYS A 202 -29.59 2.24 13.62
C LYS A 202 -29.14 1.08 12.72
N ILE A 203 -29.82 -0.05 12.78
CA ILE A 203 -29.49 -1.25 12.02
C ILE A 203 -30.69 -1.62 11.16
N SER A 204 -30.47 -1.74 9.86
CA SER A 204 -31.49 -2.13 8.90
C SER A 204 -31.10 -3.43 8.17
N PHE A 205 -32.11 -4.19 7.77
CA PHE A 205 -31.94 -5.43 7.01
C PHE A 205 -32.77 -5.37 5.72
N ASN A 206 -32.24 -5.98 4.65
CA ASN A 206 -32.97 -6.10 3.39
C ASN A 206 -32.61 -7.41 2.65
N VAL A 207 -33.48 -7.83 1.75
CA VAL A 207 -33.28 -9.03 0.90
C VAL A 207 -33.18 -8.66 -0.59
N GLY A 208 -32.93 -7.40 -0.90
CA GLY A 208 -32.78 -6.91 -2.27
C GLY A 208 -34.07 -6.84 -3.08
N GLN A 209 -35.24 -7.00 -2.45
CA GLN A 209 -36.57 -6.93 -3.09
C GLN A 209 -37.50 -6.04 -2.28
N GLY A 210 -38.40 -5.36 -2.96
CA GLY A 210 -39.55 -4.68 -2.39
C GLY A 210 -39.38 -3.19 -2.16
N THR A 211 -40.47 -2.46 -2.44
CA THR A 211 -40.67 -1.08 -1.98
C THR A 211 -41.13 -1.10 -0.53
N GLN A 212 -40.60 -0.21 0.29
CA GLN A 212 -41.08 -0.04 1.66
C GLN A 212 -42.42 0.70 1.65
N ASP A 213 -43.44 0.09 2.17
CA ASP A 213 -44.73 0.75 2.39
C ASP A 213 -44.81 1.35 3.80
N ILE A 214 -45.69 2.34 3.95
CA ILE A 214 -46.00 2.96 5.23
C ILE A 214 -46.45 1.87 6.23
N GLY A 215 -45.66 1.67 7.31
CA GLY A 215 -45.92 0.70 8.36
C GLY A 215 -44.95 -0.47 8.46
N PHE A 216 -44.16 -0.76 7.44
CA PHE A 216 -43.08 -1.75 7.53
C PHE A 216 -41.77 -1.04 7.85
N ARG A 217 -41.19 -1.35 9.01
CA ARG A 217 -39.88 -0.83 9.42
C ARG A 217 -38.84 -1.95 9.30
N ASN A 218 -37.99 -1.85 8.32
CA ASN A 218 -36.87 -2.79 8.15
C ASN A 218 -35.65 -2.42 9.02
N GLU A 219 -35.84 -1.61 10.06
CA GLU A 219 -34.77 -1.07 10.89
C GLU A 219 -35.14 -1.04 12.37
N ILE A 220 -34.16 -1.21 13.21
CA ILE A 220 -34.21 -0.99 14.66
C ILE A 220 -33.16 0.00 15.11
N VAL A 221 -33.44 0.68 16.21
CA VAL A 221 -32.44 1.47 16.93
C VAL A 221 -32.01 0.71 18.17
N VAL A 222 -30.74 0.38 18.27
CA VAL A 222 -30.18 -0.36 19.40
C VAL A 222 -29.27 0.55 20.19
N LEU A 223 -29.49 0.65 21.51
CA LEU A 223 -28.60 1.32 22.43
C LEU A 223 -27.63 0.29 23.01
N PHE A 224 -26.39 0.34 22.52
CA PHE A 224 -25.30 -0.52 22.96
C PHE A 224 -24.60 0.05 24.19
N ASN A 225 -24.06 -0.85 25.02
CA ASN A 225 -23.12 -0.55 26.09
C ASN A 225 -21.79 -1.25 25.79
N ALA A 226 -20.79 -0.48 25.32
CA ALA A 226 -19.45 -1.00 25.03
C ALA A 226 -18.59 -0.94 26.30
N LEU A 227 -18.20 -2.10 26.81
CA LEU A 227 -17.31 -2.24 27.97
C LEU A 227 -15.90 -1.78 27.62
N PRO A 228 -15.17 -1.16 28.56
CA PRO A 228 -13.81 -0.71 28.28
C PRO A 228 -12.86 -1.89 28.04
N ALA A 229 -12.00 -1.73 27.03
CA ALA A 229 -10.86 -2.62 26.78
C ALA A 229 -9.69 -2.27 27.73
N ARG A 230 -8.54 -2.92 27.52
CA ARG A 230 -7.33 -2.75 28.33
C ARG A 230 -6.28 -1.95 27.59
N MET A 231 -5.49 -1.19 28.32
CA MET A 231 -4.33 -0.49 27.78
C MET A 231 -3.15 -1.45 27.73
N VAL A 232 -2.58 -1.62 26.56
CA VAL A 232 -1.34 -2.39 26.39
C VAL A 232 -0.20 -1.44 26.06
N ARG A 233 0.84 -1.44 26.90
CA ARG A 233 2.05 -0.65 26.67
C ARG A 233 3.02 -1.45 25.81
N LEU A 234 3.50 -0.81 24.74
CA LEU A 234 4.47 -1.40 23.83
C LEU A 234 5.85 -0.84 24.14
N HIS A 235 6.81 -1.71 24.45
CA HIS A 235 8.21 -1.34 24.66
C HIS A 235 9.05 -1.85 23.50
N VAL A 236 9.88 -0.98 22.94
CA VAL A 236 10.80 -1.33 21.86
C VAL A 236 12.13 -0.62 22.02
N MET A 237 13.19 -1.42 22.12
CA MET A 237 14.58 -0.96 22.17
C MET A 237 15.32 -1.39 20.91
N ASP A 238 16.18 -0.54 20.39
CA ASP A 238 17.06 -0.89 19.29
C ASP A 238 18.24 -1.78 19.73
N GLU A 239 19.18 -2.08 18.82
CA GLU A 239 20.35 -2.93 19.08
C GLU A 239 21.35 -2.34 20.10
N LYS A 240 21.21 -1.05 20.41
CA LYS A 240 22.04 -0.34 21.40
C LYS A 240 21.34 -0.26 22.76
N GLY A 241 20.09 -0.72 22.85
CA GLY A 241 19.24 -0.57 24.02
C GLY A 241 18.62 0.82 24.16
N GLU A 242 18.59 1.61 23.10
CA GLU A 242 17.96 2.93 23.09
C GLU A 242 16.48 2.81 22.68
N PRO A 243 15.60 3.66 23.25
CA PRO A 243 14.19 3.69 22.85
C PRO A 243 14.01 3.96 21.35
N ALA A 244 13.13 3.19 20.72
CA ALA A 244 12.94 3.24 19.27
C ALA A 244 11.46 3.35 18.86
N THR A 245 11.23 3.61 17.58
CA THR A 245 9.91 3.48 16.93
C THR A 245 9.94 2.22 16.07
N ALA A 246 8.84 1.44 16.11
CA ALA A 246 8.73 0.20 15.34
C ALA A 246 7.31 0.01 14.77
N ALA A 247 7.20 -0.87 13.79
CA ALA A 247 5.95 -1.37 13.26
C ALA A 247 5.48 -2.58 14.08
N PHE A 248 4.20 -2.60 14.45
CA PHE A 248 3.56 -3.70 15.18
C PHE A 248 2.36 -4.23 14.40
N VAL A 249 2.32 -5.54 14.17
CA VAL A 249 1.14 -6.25 13.67
C VAL A 249 0.61 -7.09 14.81
N ILE A 250 -0.62 -6.81 15.26
CA ILE A 250 -1.26 -7.48 16.39
C ILE A 250 -2.44 -8.29 15.85
N ARG A 251 -2.45 -9.61 16.11
CA ARG A 251 -3.49 -10.52 15.63
C ARG A 251 -4.04 -11.38 16.76
N ASP A 252 -5.33 -11.68 16.71
CA ASP A 252 -5.95 -12.68 17.58
C ASP A 252 -5.84 -14.10 17.00
N GLY A 253 -6.37 -15.08 17.74
CA GLY A 253 -6.32 -16.50 17.36
C GLY A 253 -7.08 -16.89 16.08
N ILE A 254 -7.84 -15.98 15.48
CA ILE A 254 -8.53 -16.16 14.20
C ILE A 254 -8.07 -15.16 13.15
N ASP A 255 -6.86 -14.60 13.36
CA ASP A 255 -6.15 -13.71 12.43
C ASP A 255 -6.77 -12.32 12.23
N ARG A 256 -7.66 -11.86 13.13
CA ARG A 256 -8.15 -10.48 13.10
C ARG A 256 -7.04 -9.51 13.51
N ILE A 257 -6.91 -8.41 12.77
CA ILE A 257 -5.91 -7.37 13.02
C ILE A 257 -6.44 -6.33 14.01
N TYR A 258 -5.57 -5.92 14.94
CA TYR A 258 -5.87 -4.92 15.97
C TYR A 258 -4.89 -3.73 15.93
N PRO A 259 -5.35 -2.48 16.15
CA PRO A 259 -6.74 -2.05 16.07
C PRO A 259 -7.33 -2.37 14.69
N ASN A 260 -8.67 -2.54 14.62
CA ASN A 260 -9.34 -2.85 13.34
C ASN A 260 -9.01 -1.79 12.28
N PRO A 261 -8.40 -2.16 11.13
CA PRO A 261 -7.97 -1.20 10.11
C PRO A 261 -9.09 -0.28 9.62
N SER A 262 -10.30 -0.80 9.41
CA SER A 262 -11.44 -0.03 8.88
C SER A 262 -11.87 1.16 9.73
N LYS A 263 -11.47 1.20 11.00
CA LYS A 263 -11.83 2.24 11.97
C LYS A 263 -10.63 3.01 12.51
N ARG A 264 -9.45 2.84 11.91
CA ARG A 264 -8.26 3.60 12.33
C ARG A 264 -8.36 5.07 11.96
N LEU A 265 -7.90 5.91 12.86
CA LEU A 265 -7.66 7.34 12.66
C LEU A 265 -6.16 7.61 12.83
N ALA A 266 -5.67 8.74 12.31
CA ALA A 266 -4.28 9.13 12.53
C ALA A 266 -3.90 9.01 14.03
N PRO A 267 -2.72 8.49 14.38
CA PRO A 267 -1.58 8.21 13.52
C PRO A 267 -1.61 6.86 12.79
N ASP A 268 -2.67 6.07 12.90
CA ASP A 268 -2.76 4.74 12.31
C ASP A 268 -3.44 4.80 10.93
N LEU A 269 -2.84 4.15 9.95
CA LEU A 269 -3.37 4.12 8.59
C LEU A 269 -4.34 2.95 8.43
N PHE A 270 -5.49 3.20 7.79
CA PHE A 270 -6.56 2.21 7.66
C PHE A 270 -6.29 1.12 6.62
N PHE A 271 -5.36 1.33 5.72
CA PHE A 271 -5.02 0.40 4.64
C PHE A 271 -3.82 -0.50 4.95
N GLN A 272 -3.16 -0.31 6.11
CA GLN A 272 -2.01 -1.10 6.54
C GLN A 272 -2.38 -2.16 7.59
N PRO A 273 -1.75 -3.34 7.64
CA PRO A 273 -1.92 -4.28 8.74
C PRO A 273 -1.24 -3.81 10.03
N GLN A 274 -0.11 -3.10 9.95
CA GLN A 274 0.67 -2.62 11.10
C GLN A 274 0.19 -1.26 11.62
N ILE A 275 0.63 -0.98 12.84
CA ILE A 275 0.63 0.34 13.46
C ILE A 275 2.06 0.70 13.84
N TYR A 276 2.38 1.99 13.89
CA TYR A 276 3.71 2.47 14.28
C TYR A 276 3.67 3.09 15.67
N ARG A 277 4.51 2.59 16.60
CA ARG A 277 4.58 3.05 17.99
C ARG A 277 6.02 3.29 18.42
N ALA A 278 6.23 4.40 19.10
CA ALA A 278 7.46 4.65 19.85
C ALA A 278 7.47 3.84 21.15
N ASP A 279 8.64 3.66 21.73
CA ASP A 279 8.77 3.03 23.06
C ASP A 279 7.86 3.70 24.10
N GLY A 280 7.11 2.88 24.83
CA GLY A 280 6.15 3.33 25.85
C GLY A 280 4.80 3.79 25.32
N ASP A 281 4.59 3.87 24.02
CA ASP A 281 3.28 4.13 23.42
C ASP A 281 2.30 2.98 23.75
N LYS A 282 1.02 3.30 23.65
CA LYS A 282 -0.05 2.38 24.06
C LYS A 282 -0.96 2.02 22.90
N VAL A 283 -1.57 0.85 23.01
CA VAL A 283 -2.67 0.40 22.16
C VAL A 283 -3.80 -0.13 23.04
N VAL A 284 -5.04 0.02 22.59
CA VAL A 284 -6.22 -0.50 23.31
C VAL A 284 -6.60 -1.84 22.70
N LEU A 285 -6.65 -2.89 23.56
CA LEU A 285 -7.02 -4.25 23.16
C LEU A 285 -8.08 -4.83 24.11
N PRO A 286 -9.08 -5.58 23.59
CA PRO A 286 -9.92 -6.44 24.43
C PRO A 286 -9.09 -7.44 25.22
N ALA A 287 -9.62 -7.94 26.34
CA ALA A 287 -9.03 -9.09 27.02
C ALA A 287 -8.98 -10.31 26.08
N GLY A 288 -7.85 -11.01 26.05
CA GLY A 288 -7.65 -12.13 25.12
C GLY A 288 -6.19 -12.46 24.87
N ASN A 289 -5.96 -13.42 23.97
CA ASN A 289 -4.63 -13.83 23.54
C ASN A 289 -4.33 -13.28 22.15
N TYR A 290 -3.14 -12.76 21.97
CA TYR A 290 -2.69 -12.13 20.74
C TYR A 290 -1.29 -12.60 20.37
N THR A 291 -1.04 -12.65 19.06
CA THR A 291 0.32 -12.74 18.50
C THR A 291 0.73 -11.34 18.06
N VAL A 292 1.86 -10.85 18.55
CA VAL A 292 2.40 -9.52 18.25
C VAL A 292 3.71 -9.66 17.49
N MET A 293 3.71 -9.23 16.22
CA MET A 293 4.94 -9.11 15.42
C MET A 293 5.45 -7.69 15.50
N CYS A 294 6.73 -7.52 15.80
CA CYS A 294 7.46 -6.25 15.82
C CYS A 294 8.55 -6.24 14.75
N SER A 295 8.63 -5.18 13.93
CA SER A 295 9.67 -4.99 12.91
C SER A 295 10.14 -3.54 12.86
N MET A 296 11.40 -3.32 12.40
CA MET A 296 12.03 -1.99 12.28
C MET A 296 12.75 -1.86 10.94
N GLY A 297 12.00 -2.09 9.84
CA GLY A 297 12.57 -2.10 8.51
C GLY A 297 13.42 -3.34 8.18
N PRO A 298 13.93 -3.43 6.94
CA PRO A 298 14.54 -4.66 6.42
C PRO A 298 15.93 -4.98 6.97
N GLU A 299 16.61 -4.01 7.59
CA GLU A 299 17.93 -4.18 8.22
C GLU A 299 17.85 -4.84 9.61
N TYR A 300 16.64 -5.04 10.14
CA TYR A 300 16.36 -5.67 11.43
C TYR A 300 15.66 -7.01 11.26
N ILE A 301 15.89 -7.89 12.25
CA ILE A 301 15.21 -9.17 12.34
C ILE A 301 13.87 -8.95 13.02
N ALA A 302 12.77 -9.24 12.30
CA ALA A 302 11.43 -9.19 12.88
C ALA A 302 11.29 -10.21 14.00
N GLN A 303 10.57 -9.84 15.07
CA GLN A 303 10.31 -10.69 16.21
C GLN A 303 8.82 -10.88 16.41
N THR A 304 8.41 -12.09 16.78
CA THR A 304 7.03 -12.41 17.12
C THR A 304 6.94 -12.91 18.54
N LYS A 305 5.97 -12.42 19.32
CA LYS A 305 5.72 -12.82 20.70
C LYS A 305 4.23 -12.98 20.96
N GLU A 306 3.91 -13.89 21.88
CA GLU A 306 2.55 -14.04 22.41
C GLU A 306 2.29 -13.00 23.51
N LEU A 307 1.08 -12.46 23.52
CA LEU A 307 0.59 -11.50 24.50
C LEU A 307 -0.74 -11.98 25.07
N ASN A 308 -0.82 -12.17 26.37
CA ASN A 308 -2.09 -12.35 27.07
C ASN A 308 -2.52 -11.03 27.71
N VAL A 309 -3.70 -10.53 27.33
CA VAL A 309 -4.34 -9.34 27.91
C VAL A 309 -5.38 -9.80 28.92
N PRO A 310 -5.18 -9.56 30.24
CA PRO A 310 -6.10 -10.02 31.27
C PRO A 310 -7.38 -9.18 31.32
N ASP A 311 -8.44 -9.73 31.94
CA ASP A 311 -9.73 -9.04 32.10
C ASP A 311 -9.68 -7.86 33.07
N THR A 312 -8.71 -7.83 33.99
CA THR A 312 -8.71 -6.92 35.14
C THR A 312 -7.70 -5.80 35.06
N ASP A 313 -6.55 -6.05 34.39
CA ASP A 313 -5.40 -5.16 34.46
C ASP A 313 -4.89 -4.78 33.07
N ASP A 314 -4.17 -3.67 32.99
CA ASP A 314 -3.39 -3.29 31.82
C ASP A 314 -2.24 -4.30 31.62
N ALA A 315 -1.78 -4.40 30.36
CA ALA A 315 -0.69 -5.31 30.00
C ALA A 315 0.47 -4.54 29.37
N GLU A 316 1.62 -5.20 29.26
CA GLU A 316 2.77 -4.67 28.53
C GLU A 316 3.49 -5.79 27.78
N ILE A 317 4.18 -5.42 26.68
CA ILE A 317 5.02 -6.33 25.93
C ILE A 317 6.29 -5.57 25.49
N SER A 318 7.43 -6.25 25.55
CA SER A 318 8.73 -5.65 25.28
C SER A 318 9.48 -6.37 24.18
N PHE A 319 10.15 -5.61 23.31
CA PHE A 319 10.99 -6.09 22.23
C PHE A 319 12.37 -5.45 22.31
N ALA A 320 13.44 -6.27 22.23
CA ALA A 320 14.81 -5.84 22.04
C ALA A 320 15.21 -6.24 20.61
N MET A 321 15.22 -5.26 19.71
CA MET A 321 15.39 -5.51 18.29
C MET A 321 16.85 -5.80 17.94
N GLN A 322 17.07 -6.70 17.00
CA GLN A 322 18.38 -7.09 16.52
C GLN A 322 18.58 -6.60 15.09
N ARG A 323 19.64 -5.82 14.87
CA ARG A 323 20.05 -5.37 13.56
C ARG A 323 21.05 -6.34 12.97
N TRP A 324 20.79 -6.86 11.76
CA TRP A 324 21.71 -7.79 11.10
C TRP A 324 22.78 -7.06 10.28
N ILE A 325 22.48 -5.86 9.76
CA ILE A 325 23.43 -4.99 9.08
C ILE A 325 23.17 -3.52 9.39
N ASP A 326 24.24 -2.73 9.46
CA ASP A 326 24.17 -1.27 9.63
C ASP A 326 25.03 -0.58 8.57
N PRO A 327 24.50 -0.32 7.38
CA PRO A 327 25.24 0.34 6.30
C PRO A 327 25.74 1.73 6.67
N SER A 328 25.07 2.41 7.61
CA SER A 328 25.47 3.77 8.06
C SER A 328 26.83 3.81 8.73
N LYS A 329 27.33 2.68 9.28
CA LYS A 329 28.70 2.57 9.81
C LYS A 329 29.78 2.72 8.73
N GLU A 330 29.42 2.44 7.49
CA GLU A 330 30.27 2.63 6.32
C GLU A 330 29.79 3.84 5.48
N ALA A 331 29.09 4.78 6.14
CA ALA A 331 28.55 6.01 5.57
C ALA A 331 27.52 5.82 4.44
N TRP A 332 26.89 4.64 4.34
CA TRP A 332 25.77 4.38 3.43
C TRP A 332 24.45 4.62 4.15
N TYR A 333 23.69 5.62 3.72
CA TYR A 333 22.44 6.03 4.33
C TYR A 333 21.28 5.69 3.42
N SER A 334 20.32 4.93 3.99
CA SER A 334 19.10 4.55 3.30
C SER A 334 18.16 5.75 3.09
N GLY A 335 17.46 5.77 1.99
CA GLY A 335 16.39 6.73 1.77
C GLY A 335 15.38 6.22 0.78
N GLU A 336 14.24 6.86 0.77
CA GLU A 336 13.22 6.71 -0.24
C GLU A 336 12.88 8.07 -0.81
N HIS A 337 12.95 8.19 -2.12
CA HIS A 337 12.76 9.47 -2.78
C HIS A 337 11.30 9.72 -3.22
N HIS A 338 10.38 8.76 -2.99
CA HIS A 338 9.01 8.85 -3.48
C HIS A 338 8.00 8.30 -2.48
N VAL A 339 7.51 9.17 -1.61
CA VAL A 339 6.50 8.87 -0.59
C VAL A 339 5.42 9.94 -0.62
N HIS A 340 4.15 9.54 -0.48
CA HIS A 340 3.02 10.45 -0.37
C HIS A 340 2.41 10.41 1.03
N ALA A 341 2.45 11.54 1.74
CA ALA A 341 1.98 11.62 3.10
C ALA A 341 0.46 11.63 3.20
N ALA A 342 -0.21 12.55 2.57
CA ALA A 342 -1.63 12.73 2.77
C ALA A 342 -2.40 12.64 1.47
N GLY A 343 -3.60 12.15 1.52
CA GLY A 343 -4.57 12.26 0.46
C GLY A 343 -4.26 11.44 -0.78
N CYS A 344 -3.20 10.72 -0.87
CA CYS A 344 -2.99 9.80 -1.97
C CYS A 344 -4.29 9.03 -2.29
N ALA A 345 -4.33 8.10 -3.17
CA ALA A 345 -5.52 7.32 -3.55
C ALA A 345 -6.36 6.77 -2.36
N HIS A 346 -5.86 6.82 -1.12
CA HIS A 346 -6.51 6.30 0.08
C HIS A 346 -7.36 7.31 0.85
N TYR A 347 -7.13 8.61 0.70
CA TYR A 347 -7.86 9.63 1.46
C TYR A 347 -8.53 10.66 0.55
N GLN A 348 -9.83 10.73 0.59
CA GLN A 348 -10.60 11.77 -0.10
C GLN A 348 -10.65 13.09 0.69
N ASN A 349 -10.43 13.02 2.00
CA ASN A 349 -10.33 14.18 2.88
C ASN A 349 -8.88 14.33 3.37
N PRO A 350 -8.06 15.20 2.77
CA PRO A 350 -6.67 15.39 3.16
C PRO A 350 -6.46 15.83 4.62
N ALA A 351 -7.41 16.53 5.22
CA ALA A 351 -7.35 16.96 6.62
C ALA A 351 -7.42 15.79 7.62
N GLN A 352 -7.88 14.63 7.18
CA GLN A 352 -7.92 13.39 7.97
C GLN A 352 -6.87 12.38 7.53
N GLY A 353 -6.03 12.75 6.56
CA GLY A 353 -4.98 11.91 6.01
C GLY A 353 -3.78 11.81 6.93
N VAL A 354 -2.60 11.96 6.38
CA VAL A 354 -1.34 11.70 7.07
C VAL A 354 -0.57 13.01 7.32
N PRO A 355 -0.72 13.66 8.48
CA PRO A 355 0.06 14.85 8.80
C PRO A 355 1.55 14.50 9.02
N PRO A 356 2.46 15.49 9.00
CA PRO A 356 3.90 15.25 9.08
C PRO A 356 4.35 14.44 10.30
N ASP A 357 3.74 14.64 11.46
CA ASP A 357 4.04 13.88 12.68
C ASP A 357 3.67 12.39 12.58
N THR A 358 2.68 12.04 11.78
CA THR A 358 2.35 10.66 11.45
C THR A 358 3.33 10.10 10.43
N MET A 359 3.68 10.88 9.38
CA MET A 359 4.56 10.41 8.33
C MET A 359 5.98 10.12 8.83
N ILE A 360 6.51 10.97 9.71
CA ILE A 360 7.83 10.74 10.32
C ILE A 360 7.85 9.43 11.15
N ARG A 361 6.71 9.01 11.74
CA ARG A 361 6.62 7.72 12.45
C ARG A 361 6.78 6.53 11.50
N GLN A 362 6.23 6.62 10.28
CA GLN A 362 6.41 5.61 9.24
C GLN A 362 7.90 5.52 8.85
N ILE A 363 8.53 6.66 8.57
CA ILE A 363 9.95 6.77 8.20
C ILE A 363 10.86 6.20 9.31
N ALA A 364 10.65 6.64 10.56
CA ALA A 364 11.41 6.19 11.72
C ALA A 364 11.20 4.71 12.01
N GLY A 365 9.96 4.21 11.92
CA GLY A 365 9.61 2.81 12.18
C GLY A 365 10.18 1.85 11.14
N GLU A 366 10.41 2.30 9.91
CA GLU A 366 11.08 1.54 8.85
C GLU A 366 12.60 1.84 8.76
N ARG A 367 13.15 2.60 9.73
CA ARG A 367 14.58 2.94 9.81
C ARG A 367 15.15 3.54 8.51
N LEU A 368 14.35 4.34 7.82
CA LEU A 368 14.84 5.17 6.73
C LEU A 368 15.61 6.37 7.29
N ASN A 369 16.81 6.61 6.75
CA ASN A 369 17.58 7.81 7.11
C ASN A 369 17.03 9.06 6.42
N VAL A 370 16.44 8.92 5.21
CA VAL A 370 15.87 10.03 4.44
C VAL A 370 14.54 9.59 3.85
N GLY A 371 13.47 10.33 4.13
CA GLY A 371 12.17 10.20 3.47
C GLY A 371 11.82 11.46 2.69
N CYS A 372 11.70 11.36 1.37
CA CYS A 372 11.25 12.46 0.53
C CYS A 372 9.75 12.36 0.35
N VAL A 373 9.01 13.26 0.99
CA VAL A 373 7.55 13.30 0.93
C VAL A 373 7.15 14.22 -0.20
N LEU A 374 6.47 13.67 -1.20
CA LEU A 374 6.15 14.40 -2.42
C LEU A 374 4.72 14.94 -2.38
N THR A 375 4.57 16.22 -2.64
CA THR A 375 3.28 16.79 -3.01
C THR A 375 2.95 16.35 -4.43
N TRP A 376 1.68 16.12 -4.75
CA TRP A 376 1.25 15.63 -6.05
C TRP A 376 -0.19 16.04 -6.37
N GLY A 377 -0.67 15.82 -7.59
CA GLY A 377 -1.92 16.32 -8.13
C GLY A 377 -3.13 16.29 -7.18
N PRO A 378 -3.60 15.12 -6.68
CA PRO A 378 -4.75 15.06 -5.79
C PRO A 378 -4.63 15.88 -4.51
N CYS A 379 -3.42 16.08 -4.00
CA CYS A 379 -3.15 16.71 -2.71
C CYS A 379 -2.26 17.94 -2.76
N TYR A 380 -1.89 18.39 -3.97
CA TYR A 380 -0.95 19.49 -4.17
C TYR A 380 -1.30 20.73 -3.33
N TYR A 381 -2.52 21.23 -3.43
CA TYR A 381 -2.94 22.46 -2.74
C TYR A 381 -2.95 22.30 -1.23
N TYR A 382 -3.28 21.13 -0.72
CA TYR A 382 -3.27 20.86 0.71
C TYR A 382 -1.85 20.62 1.24
N GLN A 383 -1.07 19.74 0.61
CA GLN A 383 0.26 19.36 1.09
C GLN A 383 1.29 20.46 0.92
N LYS A 384 1.10 21.36 -0.02
CA LYS A 384 1.97 22.51 -0.24
C LYS A 384 2.20 23.33 1.02
N GLN A 385 1.28 23.34 2.00
CA GLN A 385 1.48 24.02 3.28
C GLN A 385 2.68 23.49 4.08
N TYR A 386 3.10 22.24 3.83
CA TYR A 386 4.24 21.60 4.52
C TYR A 386 5.57 21.82 3.78
N PHE A 387 5.54 22.25 2.53
CA PHE A 387 6.73 22.58 1.78
C PHE A 387 7.41 23.85 2.31
N SER A 388 8.69 23.74 2.61
CA SER A 388 9.48 24.86 3.14
C SER A 388 10.83 25.04 2.46
N GLY A 389 11.22 24.12 1.56
CA GLY A 389 12.57 24.03 1.01
C GLY A 389 13.67 23.69 2.04
N LYS A 390 13.26 23.11 3.19
CA LYS A 390 14.10 22.68 4.31
C LYS A 390 13.60 21.35 4.86
N ASP A 391 14.45 20.70 5.68
CA ASP A 391 14.02 19.53 6.43
C ASP A 391 12.80 19.86 7.31
N ASP A 392 11.86 18.94 7.36
CA ASP A 392 10.67 19.07 8.20
C ASP A 392 11.05 19.18 9.67
N PRO A 393 10.35 20.00 10.48
CA PRO A 393 10.65 20.19 11.91
C PRO A 393 10.65 18.92 12.76
N HIS A 394 9.99 17.85 12.32
CA HIS A 394 9.98 16.55 13.02
C HIS A 394 11.25 15.72 12.75
N SER A 395 12.11 16.13 11.81
CA SER A 395 13.38 15.47 11.51
C SER A 395 14.32 15.45 12.71
N LYS A 396 15.10 14.39 12.81
CA LYS A 396 16.14 14.19 13.83
C LYS A 396 17.48 13.85 13.16
N SER A 397 18.55 13.86 13.93
CA SER A 397 19.84 13.36 13.45
C SER A 397 19.72 11.89 13.02
N GLY A 398 20.00 11.63 11.74
CA GLY A 398 19.90 10.28 11.15
C GLY A 398 18.51 9.85 10.67
N GLU A 399 17.48 10.68 10.86
CA GLU A 399 16.10 10.47 10.42
C GLU A 399 15.55 11.77 9.85
N LEU A 400 15.71 11.99 8.55
CA LEU A 400 15.34 13.23 7.85
C LEU A 400 14.05 13.01 7.05
N MET A 401 13.17 13.99 7.11
CA MET A 401 11.98 14.09 6.27
C MET A 401 12.00 15.44 5.54
N HIS A 402 11.74 15.43 4.24
CA HIS A 402 11.73 16.63 3.41
C HIS A 402 10.54 16.60 2.46
N TYR A 403 9.87 17.74 2.29
CA TYR A 403 8.75 17.85 1.36
C TYR A 403 9.23 18.38 0.02
N ASP A 404 8.95 17.65 -1.04
CA ASP A 404 9.28 17.98 -2.43
C ASP A 404 8.08 17.73 -3.36
N LEU A 405 8.28 17.53 -4.65
CA LEU A 405 7.21 17.50 -5.65
C LEU A 405 7.31 16.28 -6.55
N GLU A 406 6.18 15.58 -6.73
CA GLU A 406 5.92 14.74 -7.88
C GLU A 406 4.95 15.45 -8.84
N VAL A 407 5.32 15.51 -10.11
CA VAL A 407 4.47 16.01 -11.18
C VAL A 407 3.59 14.87 -11.70
N SER A 408 2.52 14.58 -10.95
CA SER A 408 1.51 13.55 -11.20
C SER A 408 0.13 14.17 -11.05
N GLY A 409 -0.78 13.91 -11.97
CA GLY A 409 -2.07 14.61 -12.05
C GLY A 409 -1.96 16.04 -12.62
N PHE A 410 -0.84 16.37 -13.23
CA PHE A 410 -0.57 17.63 -13.95
C PHE A 410 -0.76 17.43 -15.46
N PRO A 411 -0.83 18.49 -16.26
CA PRO A 411 -1.02 18.35 -17.71
C PRO A 411 0.04 17.51 -18.43
N SER A 412 1.29 17.47 -17.92
CA SER A 412 2.37 16.67 -18.50
C SER A 412 2.36 15.20 -18.08
N SER A 413 1.59 14.81 -17.07
CA SER A 413 1.66 13.47 -16.46
C SER A 413 1.45 12.30 -17.42
N HIS A 414 0.83 12.53 -18.57
CA HIS A 414 0.68 11.53 -19.63
C HIS A 414 2.02 11.17 -20.31
N ALA A 415 3.01 12.07 -20.26
CA ALA A 415 4.33 11.89 -20.88
C ALA A 415 5.31 11.15 -19.94
N GLY A 416 5.19 11.42 -18.65
CA GLY A 416 5.91 10.78 -17.56
C GLY A 416 5.57 11.45 -16.23
N HIS A 417 5.62 10.71 -15.14
CA HIS A 417 5.60 11.31 -13.81
C HIS A 417 7.02 11.72 -13.44
N LEU A 418 7.18 12.95 -12.96
CA LEU A 418 8.48 13.51 -12.63
C LEU A 418 8.64 13.69 -11.13
N VAL A 419 9.78 13.27 -10.60
CA VAL A 419 10.21 13.55 -9.22
C VAL A 419 11.24 14.68 -9.23
N LEU A 420 10.94 15.73 -8.46
CA LEU A 420 11.78 16.92 -8.35
C LEU A 420 12.16 17.10 -6.88
N LEU A 421 13.43 16.84 -6.53
CA LEU A 421 13.95 16.81 -5.16
C LEU A 421 14.86 17.99 -4.86
N GLY A 422 14.72 18.60 -3.69
CA GLY A 422 15.50 19.75 -3.26
C GLY A 422 15.08 21.04 -3.95
N LEU A 423 13.79 21.19 -4.25
CA LEU A 423 13.23 22.43 -4.80
C LEU A 423 13.32 23.59 -3.79
N VAL A 424 13.46 24.79 -4.31
CA VAL A 424 13.33 26.04 -3.55
C VAL A 424 11.92 26.59 -3.64
N ASP A 425 11.26 26.38 -4.78
CA ASP A 425 9.90 26.79 -5.08
C ASP A 425 9.15 25.65 -5.78
N GLN A 426 7.92 25.39 -5.37
CA GLN A 426 7.04 24.38 -5.99
C GLN A 426 6.15 24.94 -7.11
N ASP A 427 6.11 26.25 -7.32
CA ASP A 427 5.27 26.86 -8.34
C ASP A 427 6.03 27.04 -9.66
N TYR A 428 5.48 26.48 -10.74
CA TYR A 428 6.04 26.69 -12.07
C TYR A 428 5.85 28.16 -12.51
N PRO A 429 6.87 28.83 -13.03
CA PRO A 429 6.84 30.25 -13.32
C PRO A 429 5.72 30.66 -14.30
N GLY A 430 4.96 31.69 -13.92
CA GLY A 430 3.91 32.25 -14.76
C GLY A 430 2.57 31.54 -14.67
N THR A 431 2.44 30.48 -13.87
CA THR A 431 1.19 29.75 -13.63
C THR A 431 0.56 30.15 -12.29
N LYS A 432 -0.74 29.93 -12.15
CA LYS A 432 -1.47 30.10 -10.88
C LYS A 432 -2.02 28.80 -10.32
N ARG A 433 -2.18 27.81 -11.17
CA ARG A 433 -2.74 26.51 -10.84
C ARG A 433 -1.94 25.44 -11.57
N ILE A 434 -1.98 24.22 -11.06
CA ILE A 434 -1.27 23.09 -11.68
C ILE A 434 -1.80 22.78 -13.10
N GLU A 435 -3.07 23.05 -13.37
CA GLU A 435 -3.68 22.88 -14.69
C GLU A 435 -3.13 23.83 -15.77
N ASP A 436 -2.41 24.87 -15.35
CA ASP A 436 -1.76 25.85 -16.24
C ASP A 436 -0.30 25.47 -16.56
N TRP A 437 0.22 24.34 -16.01
CA TRP A 437 1.58 23.90 -16.21
C TRP A 437 1.83 23.33 -17.63
N PRO A 438 3.09 23.16 -18.01
CA PRO A 438 3.42 22.55 -19.32
C PRO A 438 2.76 21.18 -19.50
N THR A 439 2.46 20.85 -20.77
CA THR A 439 1.81 19.59 -21.13
C THR A 439 2.79 18.50 -21.56
N TRP A 440 4.10 18.66 -21.32
CA TRP A 440 5.17 17.72 -21.60
C TRP A 440 6.36 17.95 -20.66
N ASP A 441 7.30 17.02 -20.58
CA ASP A 441 8.22 16.94 -19.44
C ASP A 441 9.45 17.86 -19.51
N LEU A 442 10.06 18.02 -20.66
CA LEU A 442 11.34 18.75 -20.80
C LEU A 442 11.34 20.17 -20.20
N PRO A 443 10.32 21.01 -20.35
CA PRO A 443 10.28 22.34 -19.72
C PRO A 443 10.32 22.26 -18.19
N ILE A 444 9.64 21.28 -17.61
CA ILE A 444 9.54 21.08 -16.16
C ILE A 444 10.86 20.58 -15.60
N LEU A 445 11.49 19.60 -16.26
CA LEU A 445 12.81 19.11 -15.90
C LEU A 445 13.85 20.26 -15.91
N ARG A 446 13.83 21.08 -16.94
CA ARG A 446 14.72 22.26 -17.04
C ARG A 446 14.48 23.27 -15.93
N TRP A 447 13.21 23.50 -15.57
CA TRP A 447 12.88 24.38 -14.45
C TRP A 447 13.40 23.84 -13.12
N GLY A 448 13.25 22.53 -12.86
CA GLY A 448 13.83 21.88 -11.68
C GLY A 448 15.36 22.03 -11.65
N LYS A 449 16.04 21.81 -12.78
CA LYS A 449 17.51 22.00 -12.89
C LYS A 449 17.95 23.43 -12.68
N GLN A 450 17.16 24.43 -13.08
CA GLN A 450 17.44 25.84 -12.79
C GLN A 450 17.46 26.13 -11.28
N GLN A 451 16.68 25.41 -10.49
CA GLN A 451 16.68 25.47 -9.03
C GLN A 451 17.78 24.61 -8.40
N LYS A 452 18.59 23.89 -9.18
CA LYS A 452 19.60 22.91 -8.74
C LYS A 452 18.98 21.67 -8.09
N ALA A 453 17.70 21.39 -8.36
CA ALA A 453 17.04 20.19 -7.91
C ALA A 453 17.66 18.94 -8.57
N VAL A 454 17.53 17.81 -7.90
CA VAL A 454 17.76 16.48 -8.46
C VAL A 454 16.45 16.03 -9.09
N VAL A 455 16.45 15.73 -10.38
CA VAL A 455 15.23 15.49 -11.15
C VAL A 455 15.27 14.15 -11.86
N GLY A 456 14.16 13.44 -11.86
CA GLY A 456 14.05 12.11 -12.47
C GLY A 456 12.62 11.72 -12.77
N PHE A 457 12.45 10.47 -13.23
CA PHE A 457 11.17 9.88 -13.54
C PHE A 457 10.75 8.91 -12.45
N ALA A 458 9.45 8.87 -12.14
CA ALA A 458 8.81 7.96 -11.21
C ALA A 458 8.22 6.75 -11.93
N HIS A 459 8.02 5.65 -11.19
CA HIS A 459 7.42 4.37 -11.66
C HIS A 459 7.81 4.06 -13.10
N SER A 460 9.12 4.07 -13.32
CA SER A 460 9.72 4.17 -14.67
C SER A 460 9.23 3.11 -15.65
N GLY A 461 8.77 1.94 -15.18
CA GLY A 461 8.31 0.85 -16.02
C GLY A 461 6.91 1.02 -16.64
N TRP A 462 6.07 1.93 -16.15
CA TRP A 462 4.71 2.04 -16.65
C TRP A 462 4.64 2.64 -18.05
N GLY A 463 4.07 1.84 -18.98
CA GLY A 463 4.07 2.12 -20.42
C GLY A 463 5.27 1.51 -21.15
N LEU A 464 6.20 0.88 -20.43
CA LEU A 464 7.42 0.27 -20.97
C LEU A 464 7.41 -1.26 -20.84
N ALA A 465 6.25 -1.88 -20.74
CA ALA A 465 6.10 -3.31 -20.59
C ALA A 465 6.71 -4.08 -21.78
N VAL A 466 7.49 -5.11 -21.44
CA VAL A 466 8.04 -6.10 -22.36
C VAL A 466 7.64 -7.51 -21.89
N SER A 467 7.52 -8.46 -22.81
CA SER A 467 7.03 -9.82 -22.52
C SER A 467 8.09 -10.77 -21.95
N THR A 468 9.34 -10.33 -21.89
CA THR A 468 10.49 -11.14 -21.46
C THR A 468 11.11 -10.61 -20.17
N ASP A 469 11.69 -11.50 -19.37
CA ASP A 469 12.52 -11.18 -18.20
C ASP A 469 14.02 -10.93 -18.55
N LYS A 470 14.41 -11.11 -19.82
CA LYS A 470 15.78 -10.91 -20.29
C LYS A 470 16.08 -9.45 -20.53
N LEU A 471 17.27 -9.03 -20.10
CA LEU A 471 17.80 -7.67 -20.26
C LEU A 471 19.13 -7.66 -21.02
N PRO A 472 19.33 -6.71 -21.96
CA PRO A 472 18.31 -5.84 -22.54
C PRO A 472 17.38 -6.63 -23.48
N SER A 473 16.11 -6.20 -23.55
CA SER A 473 15.11 -6.69 -24.49
C SER A 473 14.98 -5.74 -25.68
N TYR A 474 14.95 -6.26 -26.89
CA TYR A 474 14.76 -5.46 -28.11
C TYR A 474 13.28 -5.38 -28.55
N GLU A 475 12.36 -5.93 -27.76
CA GLU A 475 10.93 -5.72 -27.90
C GLU A 475 10.61 -4.22 -27.73
N MET A 476 9.73 -3.68 -28.58
CA MET A 476 9.31 -2.27 -28.49
C MET A 476 8.09 -2.17 -27.58
N PRO A 477 8.20 -1.52 -26.41
CA PRO A 477 7.07 -1.30 -25.52
C PRO A 477 6.09 -0.28 -26.07
N GLY A 478 4.89 -0.19 -25.44
CA GLY A 478 3.81 0.67 -25.86
C GLY A 478 4.10 2.17 -25.80
N PHE A 479 4.87 2.63 -24.83
CA PHE A 479 5.03 4.05 -24.47
C PHE A 479 3.70 4.75 -24.16
N ASP A 480 2.72 3.96 -23.68
CA ASP A 480 1.33 4.35 -23.45
C ASP A 480 1.00 4.59 -21.96
N GLY A 481 2.01 4.61 -21.10
CA GLY A 481 1.87 4.80 -19.67
C GLY A 481 2.36 6.17 -19.18
N ILE A 482 2.54 6.24 -17.88
CA ILE A 482 2.91 7.41 -17.10
C ILE A 482 4.32 7.31 -16.47
N GLY A 483 5.08 6.24 -16.79
CA GLY A 483 6.45 6.06 -16.32
C GLY A 483 7.46 6.86 -17.13
N ALA A 484 8.71 6.37 -17.25
CA ALA A 484 9.80 7.06 -17.93
C ALA A 484 9.65 7.07 -19.48
N ASN A 485 8.49 7.50 -19.99
CA ASN A 485 8.19 7.43 -21.41
C ASN A 485 8.92 8.53 -22.21
N GLU A 486 8.83 9.82 -21.83
CA GLU A 486 9.58 10.90 -22.49
C GLU A 486 11.08 10.89 -22.14
N TYR A 487 11.52 10.09 -21.15
CA TYR A 487 12.94 9.94 -20.83
C TYR A 487 13.82 9.70 -22.05
N ILE A 488 13.34 8.91 -23.01
CA ILE A 488 14.08 8.59 -24.24
C ILE A 488 14.42 9.83 -25.09
N VAL A 489 13.63 10.90 -24.93
CA VAL A 489 13.84 12.20 -25.57
C VAL A 489 14.68 13.10 -24.68
N ASP A 490 14.31 13.22 -23.41
CA ASP A 490 14.84 14.19 -22.48
C ASP A 490 16.33 13.92 -22.14
N VAL A 491 16.72 12.64 -22.10
CA VAL A 491 18.12 12.23 -21.88
C VAL A 491 19.07 12.70 -22.98
N THR A 492 18.56 13.02 -24.18
CA THR A 492 19.38 13.55 -25.29
C THR A 492 19.85 14.98 -25.08
N TYR A 493 19.23 15.69 -24.12
CA TYR A 493 19.68 17.01 -23.70
C TYR A 493 20.61 16.91 -22.49
N PRO A 494 21.71 17.65 -22.49
CA PRO A 494 22.64 17.61 -21.37
C PRO A 494 22.01 18.20 -20.10
N ASN A 495 22.26 17.55 -18.97
CA ASN A 495 21.88 18.03 -17.65
C ASN A 495 20.35 18.28 -17.49
N THR A 496 19.53 17.36 -18.00
CA THR A 496 18.07 17.42 -17.88
C THR A 496 17.47 16.33 -16.98
N VAL A 497 18.07 15.12 -16.97
CA VAL A 497 17.61 13.98 -16.19
C VAL A 497 18.77 13.44 -15.38
N ASP A 498 18.64 13.39 -14.05
CA ASP A 498 19.64 12.84 -13.16
C ASP A 498 19.44 11.32 -12.98
N PHE A 499 18.18 10.87 -12.82
CA PHE A 499 17.87 9.47 -12.58
C PHE A 499 16.55 9.02 -13.23
N ILE A 500 16.40 7.73 -13.39
CA ILE A 500 15.10 7.05 -13.48
C ILE A 500 14.91 6.20 -12.23
N SER A 501 13.66 6.02 -11.83
CA SER A 501 13.32 5.21 -10.67
C SER A 501 13.35 3.72 -10.97
N THR A 502 13.42 2.92 -9.92
CA THR A 502 13.29 1.47 -9.97
C THR A 502 12.73 0.96 -8.65
N MET A 503 12.19 -0.25 -8.65
CA MET A 503 11.74 -1.09 -7.54
C MET A 503 10.22 -1.09 -7.26
N ASP A 504 9.46 -0.20 -7.84
CA ASP A 504 8.01 -0.14 -7.67
C ASP A 504 7.22 -0.62 -8.89
N THR A 505 7.90 -0.88 -10.02
CA THR A 505 7.35 -1.55 -11.20
C THR A 505 8.22 -2.77 -11.60
N PRO A 506 7.78 -3.66 -12.51
CA PRO A 506 8.56 -4.83 -12.88
C PRO A 506 9.96 -4.48 -13.40
N TYR A 507 11.00 -5.11 -12.84
CA TYR A 507 12.39 -4.81 -13.19
C TYR A 507 12.72 -4.87 -14.70
N PRO A 508 12.11 -5.77 -15.52
CA PRO A 508 12.42 -5.77 -16.96
C PRO A 508 11.92 -4.50 -17.64
N TRP A 509 10.83 -3.91 -17.15
CA TRP A 509 10.25 -2.71 -17.75
C TRP A 509 11.10 -1.47 -17.43
N GLU A 510 11.57 -1.34 -16.18
CA GLU A 510 12.37 -0.20 -15.70
C GLU A 510 13.79 -0.22 -16.26
N LEU A 511 14.47 -1.38 -16.10
CA LEU A 511 15.88 -1.48 -16.42
C LEU A 511 16.15 -1.54 -17.94
N ASN A 512 15.16 -1.94 -18.75
CA ASN A 512 15.37 -2.12 -20.18
C ASN A 512 15.73 -0.82 -20.90
N ILE A 513 14.91 0.23 -20.74
CA ILE A 513 15.16 1.54 -21.35
C ILE A 513 16.48 2.14 -20.84
N TRP A 514 16.78 1.95 -19.56
CA TRP A 514 18.03 2.44 -18.96
C TRP A 514 19.25 1.71 -19.55
N TYR A 515 19.22 0.39 -19.70
CA TYR A 515 20.30 -0.39 -20.31
C TYR A 515 20.55 0.02 -21.77
N HIS A 516 19.49 0.25 -22.55
CA HIS A 516 19.64 0.73 -23.93
C HIS A 516 20.31 2.10 -23.99
N THR A 517 19.92 3.04 -23.13
CA THR A 517 20.53 4.38 -23.11
C THR A 517 21.96 4.37 -22.62
N LEU A 518 22.30 3.54 -21.62
CA LEU A 518 23.67 3.31 -21.19
C LEU A 518 24.56 2.71 -22.31
N ASN A 519 24.01 1.78 -23.10
CA ASN A 519 24.72 1.12 -24.21
C ASN A 519 25.11 2.09 -25.32
N VAL A 520 24.42 3.22 -25.45
CA VAL A 520 24.73 4.25 -26.43
C VAL A 520 25.50 5.44 -25.82
N GLY A 521 25.79 5.39 -24.51
CA GLY A 521 26.71 6.28 -23.83
C GLY A 521 26.08 7.38 -22.99
N PHE A 522 24.77 7.36 -22.75
CA PHE A 522 24.16 8.23 -21.75
C PHE A 522 24.55 7.75 -20.33
N ARG A 523 24.49 8.64 -19.34
CA ARG A 523 25.00 8.39 -17.99
C ARG A 523 23.98 8.66 -16.89
N THR A 524 22.69 8.46 -17.18
CA THR A 524 21.61 8.58 -16.21
C THR A 524 21.78 7.54 -15.10
N ARG A 525 21.39 7.89 -13.88
CA ARG A 525 21.47 7.02 -12.69
C ARG A 525 20.14 6.31 -12.44
N ILE A 526 20.16 5.38 -11.51
CA ILE A 526 18.94 4.80 -10.93
C ILE A 526 18.81 5.17 -9.47
N SER A 527 17.57 5.28 -8.99
CA SER A 527 17.20 5.52 -7.60
C SER A 527 16.02 4.64 -7.20
N GLY A 528 16.01 4.14 -5.97
CA GLY A 528 14.97 3.23 -5.46
C GLY A 528 13.79 4.00 -4.88
N GLU A 529 12.58 3.51 -5.19
CA GLU A 529 11.33 4.08 -4.68
C GLU A 529 10.29 3.01 -4.38
N THR A 530 9.27 3.37 -3.60
CA THR A 530 8.12 2.52 -3.27
C THR A 530 6.80 3.10 -3.80
N ASP A 531 6.76 4.42 -4.02
CA ASP A 531 5.55 5.21 -4.29
C ASP A 531 4.45 4.91 -3.25
N PHE A 532 4.87 4.92 -1.97
CA PHE A 532 3.95 4.69 -0.87
C PHE A 532 2.96 5.85 -0.73
N PRO A 533 1.66 5.59 -0.56
CA PRO A 533 0.98 4.31 -0.61
C PRO A 533 0.32 4.00 -1.97
N CYS A 534 0.65 4.71 -3.04
CA CYS A 534 -0.07 4.64 -4.32
C CYS A 534 0.20 3.34 -5.07
N ILE A 535 1.45 2.94 -5.21
CA ILE A 535 1.81 1.64 -5.82
C ILE A 535 1.94 0.56 -4.76
N THR A 536 2.63 0.85 -3.65
CA THR A 536 2.82 -0.11 -2.57
C THR A 536 2.31 0.48 -1.27
N ASP A 537 1.22 -0.07 -0.76
CA ASP A 537 0.49 0.45 0.40
C ASP A 537 0.89 -0.17 1.75
N ASP A 538 1.78 -1.18 1.74
CA ASP A 538 2.22 -1.85 2.97
C ASP A 538 3.11 -0.95 3.84
N ARG A 539 4.24 -0.48 3.31
CA ARG A 539 5.29 0.21 4.07
C ARG A 539 6.05 1.21 3.23
N VAL A 540 6.56 2.26 3.83
CA VAL A 540 7.58 3.11 3.21
C VAL A 540 8.90 2.34 3.11
N GLY A 541 9.70 2.62 2.09
CA GLY A 541 11.04 2.07 1.96
C GLY A 541 11.11 0.58 1.59
N GLN A 542 10.12 0.03 0.93
CA GLN A 542 10.24 -1.31 0.32
C GLN A 542 11.18 -1.29 -0.88
N GLY A 543 11.20 -0.17 -1.63
CA GLY A 543 12.24 0.17 -2.58
C GLY A 543 13.10 1.30 -2.00
N ARG A 544 14.40 1.07 -1.82
CA ARG A 544 15.33 2.01 -1.19
C ARG A 544 16.49 2.36 -2.09
N VAL A 545 17.00 3.57 -1.92
CA VAL A 545 18.32 3.95 -2.39
C VAL A 545 19.25 4.12 -1.19
N TYR A 546 20.41 3.51 -1.25
CA TYR A 546 21.50 3.70 -0.28
C TYR A 546 22.53 4.61 -0.91
N ALA A 547 22.68 5.80 -0.37
CA ALA A 547 23.63 6.81 -0.85
C ALA A 547 24.78 7.00 0.15
N LYS A 548 26.01 7.04 -0.35
CA LYS A 548 27.21 7.25 0.48
C LYS A 548 27.43 8.73 0.71
N VAL A 549 27.48 9.14 1.96
CA VAL A 549 27.66 10.53 2.36
C VAL A 549 28.92 10.67 3.19
N ASP A 550 29.89 11.47 2.73
CA ASP A 550 31.08 11.79 3.50
C ASP A 550 30.74 12.84 4.56
N GLY A 551 30.99 12.52 5.84
CA GLY A 551 30.69 13.42 6.96
C GLY A 551 29.26 13.28 7.50
N PRO A 552 28.72 14.31 8.19
CA PRO A 552 27.38 14.27 8.77
C PRO A 552 26.30 14.17 7.69
N LEU A 553 25.28 13.31 7.94
CA LEU A 553 24.14 13.22 7.07
C LEU A 553 23.38 14.54 7.02
N SER A 554 23.09 15.02 5.82
CA SER A 554 22.13 16.08 5.53
C SER A 554 21.37 15.74 4.25
N TYR A 555 20.16 16.27 4.10
CA TYR A 555 19.35 16.05 2.90
C TYR A 555 20.10 16.40 1.62
N LYS A 556 20.73 17.58 1.62
CA LYS A 556 21.53 18.02 0.47
C LYS A 556 22.68 17.07 0.12
N ALA A 557 23.47 16.63 1.10
CA ALA A 557 24.60 15.73 0.86
C ALA A 557 24.12 14.36 0.33
N TRP A 558 22.99 13.86 0.83
CA TRP A 558 22.36 12.64 0.37
C TRP A 558 21.90 12.79 -1.09
N LEU A 559 21.18 13.89 -1.43
CA LEU A 559 20.77 14.19 -2.80
C LEU A 559 21.96 14.34 -3.76
N ASP A 560 23.01 15.01 -3.35
CA ASP A 560 24.23 15.15 -4.16
C ASP A 560 24.82 13.77 -4.51
N SER A 561 24.80 12.83 -3.55
CA SER A 561 25.25 11.45 -3.79
C SER A 561 24.34 10.67 -4.73
N VAL A 562 23.02 10.82 -4.62
CA VAL A 562 22.06 10.26 -5.57
C VAL A 562 22.30 10.81 -6.97
N ARG A 563 22.45 12.12 -7.10
CA ARG A 563 22.68 12.82 -8.39
C ARG A 563 23.91 12.30 -9.13
N VAL A 564 25.01 12.06 -8.41
CA VAL A 564 26.23 11.56 -9.03
C VAL A 564 26.31 10.04 -9.14
N GLY A 565 25.30 9.33 -8.61
CA GLY A 565 25.24 7.87 -8.61
C GLY A 565 26.18 7.20 -7.62
N ARG A 566 26.58 7.89 -6.54
CA ARG A 566 27.28 7.30 -5.41
C ARG A 566 26.27 6.55 -4.53
N SER A 567 25.55 5.65 -5.19
CA SER A 567 24.40 4.96 -4.61
C SER A 567 24.16 3.61 -5.29
N TYR A 568 23.42 2.77 -4.59
CA TYR A 568 22.80 1.55 -5.12
C TYR A 568 21.35 1.47 -4.65
N VAL A 569 20.55 0.70 -5.37
CA VAL A 569 19.14 0.45 -5.01
C VAL A 569 18.99 -0.93 -4.39
N SER A 570 18.05 -1.09 -3.45
CA SER A 570 17.82 -2.35 -2.74
C SER A 570 16.44 -2.40 -2.07
N ASP A 571 15.90 -3.61 -1.93
CA ASP A 571 14.78 -3.92 -1.02
C ASP A 571 15.20 -3.90 0.47
N GLY A 572 16.46 -3.55 0.74
CA GLY A 572 17.07 -3.53 2.07
C GLY A 572 17.45 -4.90 2.61
N ARG A 573 17.23 -5.99 1.86
CA ARG A 573 17.61 -7.37 2.24
C ARG A 573 18.85 -7.85 1.51
N SER A 574 19.39 -7.07 0.57
CA SER A 574 20.73 -7.24 0.00
C SER A 574 21.43 -5.90 -0.19
N HIS A 575 22.74 -5.91 -0.08
CA HIS A 575 23.58 -4.71 -0.16
C HIS A 575 24.77 -4.94 -1.07
N LEU A 576 25.11 -3.93 -1.88
CA LEU A 576 26.24 -3.91 -2.83
C LEU A 576 27.05 -2.64 -2.59
N MET A 577 27.75 -2.60 -1.46
CA MET A 577 28.50 -1.43 -0.99
C MET A 577 29.91 -1.38 -1.60
N ASP A 578 30.48 -0.19 -1.66
CA ASP A 578 31.88 0.05 -2.07
C ASP A 578 32.25 -0.56 -3.42
N PHE A 579 31.32 -0.54 -4.38
CA PHE A 579 31.58 -0.99 -5.74
C PHE A 579 32.69 -0.17 -6.39
N ARG A 580 33.77 -0.85 -6.85
CA ARG A 580 34.97 -0.23 -7.42
C ARG A 580 35.45 -0.98 -8.65
N ILE A 581 36.11 -0.23 -9.56
CA ILE A 581 36.88 -0.76 -10.67
C ILE A 581 38.26 -0.14 -10.65
N ASN A 582 39.33 -0.95 -10.58
CA ASN A 582 40.71 -0.52 -10.46
C ASN A 582 40.92 0.54 -9.36
N GLY A 583 40.18 0.43 -8.24
CA GLY A 583 40.19 1.34 -7.11
C GLY A 583 39.28 2.57 -7.24
N THR A 584 38.76 2.91 -8.40
CA THR A 584 37.76 3.98 -8.59
C THR A 584 36.41 3.55 -8.06
N GLU A 585 35.89 4.26 -7.07
CA GLU A 585 34.57 4.03 -6.48
C GLU A 585 33.44 4.63 -7.33
N VAL A 586 32.31 3.97 -7.40
CA VAL A 586 31.11 4.50 -8.06
C VAL A 586 30.72 5.87 -7.49
N GLY A 587 30.32 6.81 -8.33
CA GLY A 587 29.90 8.17 -7.93
C GLY A 587 31.06 9.08 -7.54
N THR A 588 32.32 8.68 -7.72
CA THR A 588 33.48 9.51 -7.42
C THR A 588 34.22 9.96 -8.68
N ARG A 589 35.00 11.02 -8.56
CA ARG A 589 35.91 11.53 -9.58
C ARG A 589 37.10 12.26 -8.92
N ALA A 590 38.19 12.39 -9.63
CA ALA A 590 39.27 13.26 -9.19
C ALA A 590 38.82 14.73 -9.18
N ALA A 591 39.29 15.50 -8.21
CA ALA A 591 38.82 16.88 -7.98
C ALA A 591 39.06 17.84 -9.13
N ASP A 592 40.09 17.59 -9.95
CA ASP A 592 40.46 18.35 -11.13
C ASP A 592 39.73 17.97 -12.41
N LEU A 593 38.95 16.89 -12.39
CA LEU A 593 38.16 16.41 -13.54
C LEU A 593 36.76 17.06 -13.59
N PRO A 594 36.22 17.26 -14.80
CA PRO A 594 34.87 17.78 -14.97
C PRO A 594 33.81 16.76 -14.50
N GLU A 595 32.57 17.20 -14.27
CA GLU A 595 31.50 16.41 -13.65
C GLU A 595 31.08 15.19 -14.51
N ASP A 596 31.17 15.29 -15.81
CA ASP A 596 30.89 14.20 -16.75
C ASP A 596 31.90 13.03 -16.66
N LYS A 597 33.04 13.23 -15.94
CA LYS A 597 33.99 12.16 -15.61
C LYS A 597 33.69 11.42 -14.31
N THR A 598 32.55 11.65 -13.69
CA THR A 598 32.14 10.92 -12.50
C THR A 598 31.92 9.43 -12.82
N SER A 599 32.39 8.53 -11.93
CA SER A 599 32.38 7.08 -12.10
C SER A 599 33.16 6.61 -13.36
N GLU A 600 34.23 7.28 -13.76
CA GLU A 600 34.98 6.92 -14.97
C GLU A 600 36.34 6.31 -14.65
N VAL A 601 36.69 5.26 -15.38
CA VAL A 601 38.00 4.62 -15.40
C VAL A 601 38.55 4.72 -16.82
N ASP A 602 39.66 5.41 -17.01
CA ASP A 602 40.33 5.55 -18.29
C ASP A 602 41.37 4.44 -18.50
N LEU A 603 41.26 3.73 -19.62
CA LEU A 603 42.25 2.75 -20.11
C LEU A 603 42.84 3.23 -21.41
N ALA A 604 44.17 3.26 -21.48
CA ALA A 604 44.88 3.66 -22.70
C ALA A 604 44.63 2.68 -23.89
N ALA A 605 44.41 1.38 -23.59
CA ALA A 605 44.14 0.33 -24.51
C ALA A 605 43.27 -0.76 -23.83
N PRO A 606 42.71 -1.72 -24.60
CA PRO A 606 42.02 -2.89 -24.02
C PRO A 606 42.82 -3.53 -22.89
N ALA A 607 42.17 -3.82 -21.76
CA ALA A 607 42.82 -4.40 -20.58
C ALA A 607 41.82 -5.14 -19.71
N THR A 608 42.31 -6.04 -18.86
CA THR A 608 41.54 -6.63 -17.79
C THR A 608 41.42 -5.63 -16.63
N VAL A 609 40.24 -5.38 -16.17
CA VAL A 609 39.97 -4.55 -15.00
C VAL A 609 39.60 -5.40 -13.79
N HIS A 610 40.05 -4.94 -12.61
CA HIS A 610 39.71 -5.58 -11.33
C HIS A 610 38.49 -4.90 -10.71
N VAL A 611 37.42 -5.67 -10.49
CA VAL A 611 36.14 -5.24 -9.95
C VAL A 611 36.01 -5.76 -8.52
N THR A 612 35.62 -4.90 -7.59
CA THR A 612 35.36 -5.27 -6.19
C THR A 612 34.06 -4.69 -5.69
N VAL A 613 33.39 -5.44 -4.79
CA VAL A 613 32.18 -5.00 -4.09
C VAL A 613 32.10 -5.68 -2.73
N LYS A 614 31.63 -4.96 -1.71
CA LYS A 614 31.20 -5.55 -0.43
C LYS A 614 29.75 -5.95 -0.56
N ALA A 615 29.46 -7.23 -0.52
CA ALA A 615 28.10 -7.75 -0.66
C ALA A 615 27.63 -8.38 0.64
N ALA A 616 26.39 -8.11 1.01
CA ALA A 616 25.68 -8.77 2.10
C ALA A 616 24.25 -9.08 1.68
N ALA A 617 23.68 -10.17 2.19
CA ALA A 617 22.29 -10.51 1.95
C ALA A 617 21.71 -11.26 3.14
N MET A 618 20.39 -11.14 3.37
CA MET A 618 19.67 -11.86 4.41
C MET A 618 18.43 -12.53 3.84
N LEU A 619 18.43 -13.86 3.80
CA LEU A 619 17.26 -14.67 3.49
C LEU A 619 16.73 -15.34 4.76
N ASP A 620 15.45 -15.54 4.81
CA ASP A 620 14.83 -16.35 5.86
C ASP A 620 15.30 -17.82 5.74
N ALA A 621 15.31 -18.53 6.88
CA ALA A 621 15.79 -19.91 6.90
C ALA A 621 14.96 -20.83 6.02
N LEU A 622 13.64 -20.61 5.97
CA LEU A 622 12.72 -21.33 5.11
C LEU A 622 12.48 -20.56 3.82
N PRO A 623 12.40 -21.24 2.67
CA PRO A 623 12.05 -20.59 1.41
C PRO A 623 10.58 -20.18 1.38
N HIS A 624 10.28 -19.11 0.63
CA HIS A 624 8.96 -18.58 0.37
C HIS A 624 8.62 -18.75 -1.14
N PRO A 625 8.24 -19.96 -1.55
CA PRO A 625 7.97 -20.25 -2.97
C PRO A 625 6.79 -19.44 -3.52
N GLU A 626 5.87 -18.99 -2.66
CA GLU A 626 4.76 -18.09 -3.00
C GLU A 626 5.23 -16.72 -3.48
N ILE A 627 6.41 -16.26 -3.08
CA ILE A 627 7.04 -15.03 -3.58
C ILE A 627 7.97 -15.34 -4.75
N ARG A 628 8.86 -16.35 -4.58
CA ARG A 628 9.87 -16.70 -5.57
C ARG A 628 9.29 -17.05 -6.94
N ASN A 629 8.15 -17.75 -6.95
CA ASN A 629 7.53 -18.27 -8.17
C ASN A 629 6.50 -17.34 -8.80
N LEU A 630 6.30 -16.14 -8.26
CA LEU A 630 5.41 -15.17 -8.87
C LEU A 630 5.96 -14.71 -10.23
N PRO A 631 5.11 -14.49 -11.23
CA PRO A 631 5.49 -13.79 -12.46
C PRO A 631 6.18 -12.46 -12.15
N VAL A 632 7.05 -12.01 -13.04
CA VAL A 632 7.84 -10.77 -12.82
C VAL A 632 6.99 -9.52 -12.72
N ASP A 633 5.79 -9.56 -13.28
CA ASP A 633 4.79 -8.49 -13.28
C ASP A 633 3.80 -8.55 -12.10
N GLN A 634 4.06 -9.40 -11.10
CA GLN A 634 3.28 -9.48 -9.87
C GLN A 634 4.12 -9.03 -8.66
N LYS A 635 3.47 -8.28 -7.77
CA LYS A 635 4.09 -7.78 -6.52
C LYS A 635 4.38 -8.91 -5.52
N PRO A 636 5.45 -8.77 -4.73
CA PRO A 636 6.46 -7.70 -4.76
C PRO A 636 7.39 -7.84 -5.98
N TYR A 637 7.57 -6.76 -6.75
CA TYR A 637 8.41 -6.78 -7.97
C TYR A 637 9.89 -7.00 -7.64
N PHE A 638 10.35 -6.40 -6.54
CA PHE A 638 11.67 -6.61 -5.96
C PHE A 638 11.53 -7.23 -4.57
N HIS A 639 12.21 -8.34 -4.38
CA HIS A 639 12.29 -9.05 -3.11
C HIS A 639 13.43 -10.06 -3.16
N ILE A 640 14.24 -10.12 -2.10
CA ILE A 640 15.41 -11.02 -2.04
C ILE A 640 15.05 -12.50 -2.27
N GLU A 641 13.86 -12.93 -1.90
CA GLU A 641 13.38 -14.29 -2.11
C GLU A 641 13.31 -14.66 -3.59
N ARG A 642 13.12 -13.71 -4.50
CA ARG A 642 13.16 -13.93 -5.96
C ARG A 642 14.55 -14.28 -6.46
N ALA A 643 15.58 -13.86 -5.73
CA ALA A 643 16.97 -14.18 -6.04
C ALA A 643 17.46 -15.50 -5.43
N ARG A 644 16.68 -16.14 -4.55
CA ARG A 644 17.08 -17.40 -3.90
C ARG A 644 17.36 -18.50 -4.89
N ILE A 645 18.50 -19.16 -4.75
CA ILE A 645 18.92 -20.30 -5.57
C ILE A 645 18.32 -21.60 -5.00
N GLY A 646 17.31 -22.14 -5.68
CA GLY A 646 16.61 -23.35 -5.23
C GLY A 646 16.02 -23.16 -3.82
N ASP A 647 16.26 -24.12 -2.93
CA ASP A 647 15.84 -24.04 -1.52
C ASP A 647 17.01 -23.69 -0.57
N SER A 648 18.17 -23.29 -1.14
CA SER A 648 19.32 -22.86 -0.35
C SER A 648 19.16 -21.43 0.15
N ARG A 649 19.99 -21.02 1.11
CA ARG A 649 20.12 -19.61 1.53
C ARG A 649 21.21 -18.90 0.72
N GLU A 650 21.20 -19.06 -0.59
CA GLU A 650 22.18 -18.50 -1.50
C GLU A 650 21.51 -17.64 -2.57
N VAL A 651 22.21 -16.58 -2.98
CA VAL A 651 21.79 -15.67 -4.05
C VAL A 651 22.92 -15.43 -5.04
N PRO A 652 22.65 -15.18 -6.34
CA PRO A 652 23.67 -14.85 -7.31
C PRO A 652 24.07 -13.38 -7.19
N VAL A 653 25.36 -13.08 -7.15
CA VAL A 653 25.91 -11.74 -7.35
C VAL A 653 26.48 -11.71 -8.77
N GLU A 654 25.85 -10.95 -9.65
CA GLU A 654 26.18 -10.88 -11.07
C GLU A 654 27.00 -9.65 -11.41
N LEU A 655 28.04 -9.84 -12.23
CA LEU A 655 28.79 -8.77 -12.87
C LEU A 655 28.21 -8.48 -14.26
N ILE A 656 27.76 -7.26 -14.46
CA ILE A 656 27.11 -6.80 -15.68
C ILE A 656 28.07 -5.93 -16.50
N VAL A 657 28.24 -6.25 -17.78
CA VAL A 657 28.93 -5.40 -18.75
C VAL A 657 28.00 -5.16 -19.93
N ASN A 658 27.70 -3.89 -20.20
CA ASN A 658 26.82 -3.46 -21.29
C ASN A 658 25.46 -4.18 -21.30
N GLY A 659 24.91 -4.42 -20.10
CA GLY A 659 23.60 -5.06 -19.91
C GLY A 659 23.62 -6.58 -19.83
N GLN A 660 24.74 -7.23 -20.09
CA GLN A 660 24.87 -8.68 -20.06
C GLN A 660 25.57 -9.15 -18.78
N ALA A 661 25.03 -10.18 -18.13
CA ALA A 661 25.72 -10.87 -17.04
C ALA A 661 26.89 -11.66 -17.61
N VAL A 662 28.13 -11.17 -17.41
CA VAL A 662 29.33 -11.76 -17.95
C VAL A 662 30.04 -12.74 -16.98
N SER A 663 29.75 -12.59 -15.69
CA SER A 663 30.26 -13.43 -14.61
C SER A 663 29.32 -13.37 -13.41
N GLY A 664 29.39 -14.38 -12.54
CA GLY A 664 28.60 -14.43 -11.31
C GLY A 664 29.29 -15.21 -10.22
N LYS A 665 29.02 -14.89 -8.98
CA LYS A 665 29.43 -15.64 -7.77
C LYS A 665 28.23 -15.84 -6.86
N THR A 666 28.20 -16.96 -6.18
CA THR A 666 27.18 -17.25 -5.18
C THR A 666 27.53 -16.59 -3.84
N LEU A 667 26.56 -15.94 -3.22
CA LEU A 667 26.66 -15.33 -1.89
C LEU A 667 25.72 -16.06 -0.94
N LEU A 668 26.25 -16.55 0.19
CA LEU A 668 25.42 -17.04 1.29
C LEU A 668 24.71 -15.85 1.96
N ALA A 669 23.37 -15.88 1.97
CA ALA A 669 22.52 -14.81 2.49
C ALA A 669 22.21 -15.01 3.97
N ASP A 670 23.26 -14.99 4.81
CA ASP A 670 23.22 -15.18 6.26
C ASP A 670 23.37 -13.87 7.06
N GLY A 671 23.45 -12.74 6.36
CA GLY A 671 23.64 -11.42 6.95
C GLY A 671 25.10 -10.97 7.06
N GLU A 672 26.06 -11.85 6.80
CA GLU A 672 27.47 -11.48 6.86
C GLU A 672 27.93 -10.76 5.60
N THR A 673 28.72 -9.69 5.79
CA THR A 673 29.35 -8.95 4.67
C THR A 673 30.56 -9.70 4.15
N ARG A 674 30.63 -9.83 2.82
CA ARG A 674 31.75 -10.51 2.14
C ARG A 674 32.30 -9.65 1.00
N ASP A 675 33.64 -9.65 0.87
CA ASP A 675 34.30 -9.04 -0.28
C ASP A 675 34.22 -9.98 -1.49
N ILE A 676 33.64 -9.48 -2.58
CA ILE A 676 33.53 -10.17 -3.84
C ILE A 676 34.33 -9.44 -4.90
N SER A 677 35.10 -10.16 -5.69
CA SER A 677 35.92 -9.57 -6.77
C SER A 677 35.79 -10.36 -8.06
N PHE A 678 36.01 -9.67 -9.17
CA PHE A 678 36.06 -10.24 -10.51
C PHE A 678 37.19 -9.59 -11.31
N ASP A 679 37.80 -10.36 -12.22
CA ASP A 679 38.69 -9.84 -13.24
C ASP A 679 38.00 -10.01 -14.59
N VAL A 680 37.76 -8.90 -15.30
CA VAL A 680 37.01 -8.91 -16.56
C VAL A 680 37.76 -8.18 -17.66
N PRO A 681 37.93 -8.78 -18.84
CA PRO A 681 38.54 -8.12 -20.00
C PRO A 681 37.56 -7.06 -20.55
N ILE A 682 38.06 -5.85 -20.76
CA ILE A 682 37.31 -4.74 -21.40
C ILE A 682 38.01 -4.42 -22.73
N GLU A 683 37.42 -4.83 -23.83
CA GLU A 683 37.96 -4.68 -25.19
C GLU A 683 37.63 -3.31 -25.80
N LYS A 684 36.48 -2.75 -25.43
CA LYS A 684 35.99 -1.43 -25.86
C LYS A 684 35.32 -0.70 -24.72
N SER A 685 35.16 0.62 -24.85
CA SER A 685 34.49 1.42 -23.83
C SER A 685 33.13 0.83 -23.46
N SER A 686 32.93 0.63 -22.16
CA SER A 686 31.80 -0.15 -21.61
C SER A 686 31.32 0.46 -20.30
N TRP A 687 30.09 0.22 -19.95
CA TRP A 687 29.61 0.41 -18.58
C TRP A 687 29.57 -0.92 -17.84
N VAL A 688 29.84 -0.88 -16.55
CA VAL A 688 29.94 -2.04 -15.68
C VAL A 688 29.13 -1.79 -14.40
N ALA A 689 28.36 -2.78 -13.97
CA ALA A 689 27.57 -2.73 -12.75
C ALA A 689 27.53 -4.09 -12.06
N MET A 690 27.01 -4.11 -10.82
CA MET A 690 26.75 -5.33 -10.05
C MET A 690 25.27 -5.39 -9.69
N ARG A 691 24.72 -6.63 -9.62
CA ARG A 691 23.32 -6.82 -9.19
C ARG A 691 23.08 -8.15 -8.47
N ILE A 692 22.05 -8.16 -7.64
CA ILE A 692 21.38 -9.36 -7.09
C ILE A 692 19.91 -9.21 -7.52
N LEU A 693 19.55 -9.78 -8.65
CA LEU A 693 18.23 -9.52 -9.25
C LEU A 693 17.19 -10.55 -8.76
N ALA A 694 15.99 -10.16 -8.33
CA ALA A 694 15.46 -8.79 -8.18
C ALA A 694 15.43 -8.37 -6.69
N SER A 695 16.56 -7.85 -6.21
CA SER A 695 16.71 -7.32 -4.85
C SER A 695 17.58 -6.07 -4.83
N SER A 696 18.75 -6.06 -5.48
CA SER A 696 19.63 -4.88 -5.52
C SER A 696 20.37 -4.71 -6.83
N HIS A 697 20.74 -3.44 -7.13
CA HIS A 697 21.51 -3.05 -8.31
C HIS A 697 22.36 -1.80 -8.03
N THR A 698 23.65 -1.81 -8.44
CA THR A 698 24.51 -0.63 -8.33
C THR A 698 24.27 0.35 -9.47
N ASN A 699 24.59 1.64 -9.26
CA ASN A 699 24.87 2.51 -10.38
C ASN A 699 26.15 2.04 -11.12
N PRO A 700 26.31 2.39 -12.42
CA PRO A 700 27.45 1.90 -13.22
C PRO A 700 28.72 2.70 -13.00
N ILE A 701 29.86 2.04 -13.24
CA ILE A 701 31.14 2.66 -13.51
C ILE A 701 31.42 2.54 -15.02
N PHE A 702 31.88 3.64 -15.62
CA PHE A 702 32.15 3.75 -17.05
C PHE A 702 33.64 3.52 -17.31
N VAL A 703 33.97 2.47 -18.05
CA VAL A 703 35.36 2.15 -18.46
C VAL A 703 35.58 2.65 -19.87
N VAL A 704 36.39 3.69 -20.01
CA VAL A 704 36.67 4.36 -21.29
C VAL A 704 38.00 3.86 -21.85
N VAL A 705 37.98 3.26 -23.02
CA VAL A 705 39.19 2.71 -23.69
C VAL A 705 39.68 3.64 -24.80
N GLY A 706 40.92 4.11 -24.70
CA GLY A 706 41.55 4.99 -25.69
C GLY A 706 40.81 6.30 -25.89
N GLY A 707 40.13 6.82 -24.86
CA GLY A 707 39.34 8.05 -24.91
C GLY A 707 38.11 8.01 -25.80
N LYS A 708 37.67 6.82 -26.26
CA LYS A 708 36.50 6.67 -27.11
C LYS A 708 35.22 6.59 -26.27
N PRO A 709 34.10 7.22 -26.70
CA PRO A 709 32.85 7.15 -25.97
C PRO A 709 32.28 5.70 -25.98
N ILE A 710 31.38 5.42 -25.03
CA ILE A 710 30.67 4.15 -25.01
C ILE A 710 29.69 4.08 -26.19
N ARG A 711 29.88 3.05 -27.04
CA ARG A 711 29.04 2.70 -28.18
C ARG A 711 28.93 1.17 -28.23
N ALA A 712 28.33 0.64 -27.15
CA ALA A 712 28.36 -0.80 -26.89
C ALA A 712 27.52 -1.60 -27.88
N SER A 713 26.37 -1.06 -28.32
CA SER A 713 25.41 -1.77 -29.14
C SER A 713 24.75 -0.85 -30.18
N ARG A 714 24.89 -1.22 -31.45
CA ARG A 714 24.15 -0.59 -32.55
C ARG A 714 22.65 -0.87 -32.44
N ASP A 715 22.27 -2.09 -32.09
CA ASP A 715 20.87 -2.50 -31.94
C ASP A 715 20.18 -1.68 -30.84
N SER A 716 20.91 -1.34 -29.74
CA SER A 716 20.39 -0.42 -28.71
C SER A 716 20.16 0.99 -29.27
N ALA A 717 21.04 1.50 -30.13
CA ALA A 717 20.85 2.82 -30.75
C ALA A 717 19.66 2.82 -31.74
N GLU A 718 19.47 1.74 -32.49
CA GLU A 718 18.31 1.56 -33.39
C GLU A 718 17.02 1.42 -32.58
N TRP A 719 17.05 0.65 -31.45
CA TRP A 719 15.94 0.57 -30.52
C TRP A 719 15.57 1.96 -29.95
N CYS A 720 16.54 2.74 -29.48
CA CYS A 720 16.30 4.08 -28.95
C CYS A 720 15.66 5.01 -30.01
N LEU A 721 16.11 4.96 -31.28
CA LEU A 721 15.49 5.75 -32.34
C LEU A 721 14.04 5.31 -32.60
N ALA A 722 13.77 4.03 -32.58
CA ALA A 722 12.41 3.49 -32.72
C ALA A 722 11.54 3.89 -31.51
N ALA A 723 12.11 3.86 -30.30
CA ALA A 723 11.45 4.28 -29.06
C ALA A 723 11.03 5.76 -29.09
N VAL A 724 11.87 6.68 -29.62
CA VAL A 724 11.49 8.08 -29.82
C VAL A 724 10.27 8.20 -30.73
N ASN A 725 10.20 7.41 -31.80
CA ASN A 725 9.06 7.45 -32.72
C ASN A 725 7.79 6.88 -32.08
N GLN A 726 7.91 5.79 -31.33
CA GLN A 726 6.79 5.18 -30.60
C GLN A 726 6.26 6.14 -29.53
N CYS A 727 7.16 6.74 -28.74
CA CYS A 727 6.82 7.74 -27.73
C CYS A 727 6.08 8.93 -28.36
N TRP A 728 6.60 9.48 -29.46
CA TRP A 728 5.94 10.57 -30.18
C TRP A 728 4.51 10.23 -30.61
N THR A 729 4.31 9.03 -31.13
CA THR A 729 2.97 8.57 -31.56
C THR A 729 1.96 8.58 -30.42
N GLN A 730 2.40 8.25 -29.21
CA GLN A 730 1.55 8.20 -28.00
C GLN A 730 1.35 9.57 -27.37
N LYS A 731 2.40 10.40 -27.30
CA LYS A 731 2.41 11.62 -26.47
C LYS A 731 2.01 12.88 -27.23
N ALA A 732 2.34 13.00 -28.51
CA ALA A 732 2.04 14.17 -29.33
C ALA A 732 0.56 14.61 -29.33
N PRO A 733 -0.44 13.71 -29.35
CA PRO A 733 -1.85 14.11 -29.33
C PRO A 733 -2.28 14.85 -28.05
N GLN A 734 -1.53 14.70 -26.95
CA GLN A 734 -1.85 15.29 -25.65
C GLN A 734 -1.05 16.58 -25.39
N THR A 735 -0.03 16.88 -26.22
CA THR A 735 0.72 18.13 -26.14
C THR A 735 -0.16 19.31 -26.59
N SER A 736 -0.17 20.39 -25.82
CA SER A 736 -0.95 21.58 -26.16
C SER A 736 -0.52 22.18 -27.50
N LYS A 737 -1.47 22.78 -28.23
CA LYS A 737 -1.19 23.43 -29.54
C LYS A 737 -0.11 24.52 -29.42
N ALA A 738 -0.03 25.19 -28.29
CA ALA A 738 0.94 26.25 -28.04
C ALA A 738 2.36 25.70 -27.92
N GLU A 739 2.52 24.54 -27.31
CA GLU A 739 3.81 23.90 -27.00
C GLU A 739 4.26 22.92 -28.09
N LEU A 740 3.33 22.44 -28.91
CA LEU A 740 3.61 21.44 -29.94
C LEU A 740 4.79 21.78 -30.86
N PRO A 741 5.03 23.04 -31.30
CA PRO A 741 6.19 23.38 -32.13
C PRO A 741 7.54 23.15 -31.39
N GLU A 742 7.58 23.36 -30.08
CA GLU A 742 8.78 23.12 -29.27
C GLU A 742 8.99 21.62 -29.01
N ALA A 743 7.91 20.90 -28.71
CA ALA A 743 7.96 19.46 -28.55
C ALA A 743 8.44 18.77 -29.84
N ILE A 744 7.91 19.16 -31.03
CA ILE A 744 8.39 18.65 -32.33
C ILE A 744 9.92 18.84 -32.46
N LYS A 745 10.44 20.03 -32.14
CA LYS A 745 11.88 20.28 -32.20
C LYS A 745 12.67 19.37 -31.25
N ALA A 746 12.16 19.11 -30.07
CA ALA A 746 12.81 18.25 -29.10
C ALA A 746 12.87 16.80 -29.58
N TYR A 747 11.78 16.27 -30.09
CA TYR A 747 11.74 14.93 -30.65
C TYR A 747 12.57 14.78 -31.91
N ASP A 748 12.63 15.83 -32.79
CA ASP A 748 13.50 15.81 -33.96
C ASP A 748 14.98 15.85 -33.58
N HIS A 749 15.34 16.65 -32.56
CA HIS A 749 16.68 16.62 -31.98
C HIS A 749 17.04 15.21 -31.47
N ALA A 750 16.18 14.57 -30.72
CA ALA A 750 16.42 13.21 -30.23
C ALA A 750 16.63 12.21 -31.39
N ARG A 751 15.80 12.29 -32.45
CA ARG A 751 15.98 11.47 -33.66
C ARG A 751 17.34 11.68 -34.32
N GLU A 752 17.80 12.94 -34.42
CA GLU A 752 19.11 13.28 -34.99
C GLU A 752 20.25 12.71 -34.12
N VAL A 753 20.15 12.86 -32.79
CA VAL A 753 21.12 12.30 -31.86
C VAL A 753 21.23 10.79 -32.03
N TYR A 754 20.12 10.07 -32.01
CA TYR A 754 20.17 8.60 -32.16
C TYR A 754 20.61 8.12 -33.54
N ARG A 755 20.27 8.83 -34.63
CA ARG A 755 20.83 8.54 -35.96
C ARG A 755 22.35 8.65 -36.00
N LYS A 756 22.88 9.70 -35.36
CA LYS A 756 24.34 9.88 -35.22
C LYS A 756 24.95 8.74 -34.40
N LEU A 757 24.34 8.34 -33.30
CA LEU A 757 24.81 7.24 -32.44
C LEU A 757 24.80 5.89 -33.21
N ILE A 758 23.81 5.62 -34.05
CA ILE A 758 23.79 4.44 -34.93
C ILE A 758 25.00 4.43 -35.87
N GLN A 759 25.35 5.58 -36.47
CA GLN A 759 26.52 5.70 -37.36
C GLN A 759 27.83 5.50 -36.57
N GLU A 760 27.95 6.08 -35.38
CA GLU A 760 29.12 5.94 -34.51
C GLU A 760 29.32 4.49 -34.02
N CYS A 761 28.26 3.78 -33.69
CA CYS A 761 28.31 2.36 -33.33
C CYS A 761 28.78 1.48 -34.52
N SER A 762 28.45 1.88 -35.77
CA SER A 762 28.86 1.14 -36.95
C SER A 762 30.30 1.38 -37.34
N ALA A 763 30.85 2.57 -37.11
CA ALA A 763 32.24 2.91 -37.44
C ALA A 763 33.25 2.36 -36.44
N GLY A 764 32.81 1.89 -35.27
CA GLY A 764 33.64 1.34 -34.20
C GLY A 764 33.74 -0.22 -34.20
N GLN A 765 33.02 -0.88 -35.13
CA GLN A 765 33.16 -2.32 -35.45
C GLN A 765 34.24 -2.49 -36.52
#